data_623aa873d8d5232209a4f7596f88d38b
#
_entry.id   623aa873d8d5232209a4f7596f88d38b
#
_cell.length_a   1.000
_cell.length_b   1.000
_cell.length_c   1.000
_cell.angle_alpha   90.00
_cell.angle_beta   90.00
_cell.angle_gamma   90.00
#
_symmetry.space_group_name_H-M   'P 1'
#
loop_
_entity.id
_entity.type
_entity.pdbx_description
1 polymer ?
#
loop_
_entity_poly.entity_id
_entity_poly.type
_entity_poly.pdbx_seq_one_letter_code
_entity_poly.pdbx_strand_id
1 'polypeptide(L)'
;MQYDNGKLKKITVHVQKKRRQGDSPANMNSQHNLKNITTKDLTEKTENQMKTPTQNQTPYTLGIDIGSTTVKIAVLDGDNHILFSDYERHFANIQETLALLLKKAKEQLGPLEVHPSITGSGGLTLSSHLQVPFTQEVVAVATALQDYAPQTDVAIELGGEDAKIIYFTGGIDQRMNGICAGGTGSFIDQMASLLQTDASGLNDYAKNYQMIYPIAARCGVFAKSDIQPLINEGATREDLSASIFQAVVNQTISGLACGKPIRGTVAFLGGPLHFLPELRKAFIRTLNLDQDHIVAPDHSHLFAAVGSAMNAKEDVTVSLDHMIDQLSSGIKMEFEVKRMEPLFATQADYDTFLARHESHTVKRGDLSTYSGECFLGIDAGSTTTKVALVGEDGSLLYHFYDNNNGSTIATAIRAMSEIKAQLPETAHIAWSCSTGYGEALLKSAFMLDEGEVETISHYYAAAFFEPDVDCILDIGGQDMKCIKIKDGTVDSVQLNEACSSGCGSFIETFAKSLNYSVIDFAKAALFAENPTDLGTRCTVFMNSNVKQAQKEGATVADISAGLAYSVIKNALYKVIKITSPSDLGTHVVVQGGTFYNDAVLRSFEKISGCEAVRPDIAGIMGAFGAALIARERCNRSKGTSMLSLDKILALKYDTSMARCKGCTNHCVLTINRFGGGRQFISGNRCERGLGKEKSRKEIPNLFDYKYHRMFDYEPLTEDQAPHGTIGIPRVLNMYENYPFWAVFFKELGFRTVLSPQSTRKIYELGIESIPSESECYPAKIVHGHISWLIRQGIKEIFYPCIPYERNETPEAGNHYNCPMVTSYAVVALLKQRHCLLRKSLKAKRLLLMLMVFLTVIRQIVF
;
A
#
# COMPACT_ATOMS: atom_id res chain seq x y z
N MET A 1 21.69 -13.34 -21.84
CA MET A 1 22.78 -12.38 -22.19
C MET A 1 24.09 -13.09 -22.06
N GLN A 2 24.78 -13.39 -23.16
CA GLN A 2 26.15 -13.90 -23.12
C GLN A 2 27.13 -12.73 -23.30
N TYR A 3 28.09 -12.64 -22.42
CA TYR A 3 29.19 -11.68 -22.53
C TYR A 3 30.35 -12.34 -23.28
N ASP A 4 30.80 -11.71 -24.34
CA ASP A 4 32.08 -11.99 -24.95
C ASP A 4 32.76 -10.67 -25.33
N ASN A 5 33.99 -10.48 -24.81
CA ASN A 5 34.96 -9.41 -25.14
C ASN A 5 34.46 -7.94 -25.07
N GLY A 6 33.78 -7.56 -23.99
CA GLY A 6 33.73 -6.14 -23.57
C GLY A 6 32.99 -5.16 -24.48
N LYS A 7 32.18 -5.60 -25.45
CA LYS A 7 31.40 -4.71 -26.31
C LYS A 7 29.93 -5.16 -26.44
N LEU A 8 29.02 -4.26 -26.11
CA LEU A 8 27.59 -4.42 -26.33
C LEU A 8 27.25 -4.47 -27.81
N LYS A 9 26.71 -5.59 -28.30
CA LYS A 9 26.10 -5.65 -29.63
C LYS A 9 24.63 -5.26 -29.55
N LYS A 10 24.27 -4.19 -30.30
CA LYS A 10 22.85 -3.81 -30.55
C LYS A 10 22.24 -4.85 -31.49
N ILE A 11 21.16 -5.45 -31.05
CA ILE A 11 20.30 -6.27 -31.92
C ILE A 11 19.27 -5.32 -32.51
N THR A 12 19.36 -5.09 -33.81
CA THR A 12 18.38 -4.31 -34.59
C THR A 12 17.41 -5.34 -35.20
N VAL A 13 16.16 -5.31 -34.82
CA VAL A 13 15.11 -6.11 -35.43
C VAL A 13 14.59 -5.32 -36.62
N HIS A 14 14.78 -5.87 -37.82
CA HIS A 14 14.22 -5.31 -39.05
C HIS A 14 12.80 -5.83 -39.28
N VAL A 15 11.81 -4.97 -39.13
CA VAL A 15 10.44 -5.25 -39.55
C VAL A 15 10.29 -4.81 -41.00
N GLN A 16 10.14 -5.75 -41.92
CA GLN A 16 9.86 -5.45 -43.33
C GLN A 16 8.40 -5.00 -43.48
N LYS A 17 8.20 -3.73 -43.84
CA LYS A 17 6.91 -3.21 -44.31
C LYS A 17 6.65 -3.69 -45.72
N LYS A 18 5.72 -4.61 -45.92
CA LYS A 18 5.12 -4.82 -47.27
C LYS A 18 4.14 -3.68 -47.57
N ARG A 19 4.52 -2.78 -48.45
CA ARG A 19 3.62 -1.80 -49.06
C ARG A 19 2.77 -2.52 -50.11
N ARG A 20 1.46 -2.50 -49.98
CA ARG A 20 0.53 -2.70 -51.10
C ARG A 20 0.24 -1.32 -51.74
N GLN A 21 0.52 -1.18 -53.03
CA GLN A 21 0.13 -0.05 -53.88
C GLN A 21 -1.30 -0.24 -54.40
N GLY A 22 -2.02 0.87 -54.52
CA GLY A 22 -3.18 1.01 -55.43
C GLY A 22 -4.41 1.58 -54.76
N ASP A 23 -4.73 2.74 -54.92
CA ASP A 23 -5.57 3.58 -55.69
C ASP A 23 -6.23 4.74 -54.91
N SER A 24 -6.26 5.89 -55.56
CA SER A 24 -6.66 7.21 -55.07
C SER A 24 -8.14 7.52 -55.40
N PRO A 25 -8.72 8.67 -55.07
CA PRO A 25 -9.98 8.78 -54.36
C PRO A 25 -11.16 9.30 -55.21
N ALA A 26 -12.38 9.08 -54.79
CA ALA A 26 -13.53 9.83 -55.28
C ALA A 26 -14.50 10.22 -54.16
N ASN A 27 -14.79 11.50 -54.11
CA ASN A 27 -15.84 12.20 -53.41
C ASN A 27 -17.19 11.48 -53.29
N MET A 28 -17.88 11.59 -52.20
CA MET A 28 -19.20 12.22 -52.16
C MET A 28 -19.78 12.39 -50.77
N ASN A 29 -20.28 13.58 -50.48
CA ASN A 29 -21.17 13.98 -49.40
C ASN A 29 -22.43 13.10 -49.33
N SER A 30 -22.86 12.73 -48.11
CA SER A 30 -24.28 12.83 -47.73
C SER A 30 -24.46 12.81 -46.21
N GLN A 31 -25.02 13.89 -45.67
CA GLN A 31 -25.73 13.95 -44.38
C GLN A 31 -26.89 12.95 -44.39
N HIS A 32 -27.10 12.20 -43.30
CA HIS A 32 -28.45 11.93 -42.78
C HIS A 32 -28.48 11.31 -41.37
N ASN A 33 -29.10 12.05 -40.48
CA ASN A 33 -30.06 11.64 -39.42
C ASN A 33 -29.70 10.54 -38.38
N LEU A 34 -29.39 11.04 -37.23
CA LEU A 34 -29.63 10.35 -35.94
C LEU A 34 -31.16 10.13 -35.73
N LYS A 35 -31.59 8.88 -35.62
CA LYS A 35 -32.85 8.50 -34.99
C LYS A 35 -32.61 7.45 -33.90
N ASN A 36 -33.19 7.75 -32.76
CA ASN A 36 -33.28 6.97 -31.54
C ASN A 36 -33.65 5.48 -31.84
N ILE A 37 -32.83 4.56 -31.27
CA ILE A 37 -33.21 3.14 -31.13
C ILE A 37 -33.39 2.88 -29.64
N THR A 38 -34.61 2.56 -29.28
CA THR A 38 -35.02 2.20 -27.90
C THR A 38 -34.72 0.71 -27.65
N THR A 39 -34.41 0.42 -26.39
CA THR A 39 -34.05 -0.87 -25.79
C THR A 39 -35.14 -1.97 -25.83
N LYS A 40 -35.76 -2.23 -27.00
CA LYS A 40 -36.79 -3.28 -27.12
C LYS A 40 -36.61 -4.27 -28.30
N ASP A 41 -35.58 -4.13 -29.12
CA ASP A 41 -35.41 -4.99 -30.34
C ASP A 41 -34.20 -5.95 -30.25
N LEU A 42 -33.72 -6.30 -29.06
CA LEU A 42 -32.59 -7.23 -28.88
C LEU A 42 -32.95 -8.59 -28.24
N THR A 43 -34.24 -8.97 -28.20
CA THR A 43 -34.66 -10.26 -27.64
C THR A 43 -35.19 -11.28 -28.64
N GLU A 44 -35.06 -11.05 -29.92
CA GLU A 44 -35.46 -12.06 -30.93
C GLU A 44 -34.42 -12.17 -32.03
N LYS A 45 -33.33 -12.86 -31.79
CA LYS A 45 -32.44 -13.52 -32.76
C LYS A 45 -31.23 -14.20 -32.10
N THR A 46 -31.47 -15.18 -31.27
CA THR A 46 -30.43 -16.14 -30.86
C THR A 46 -31.04 -17.56 -30.81
N GLU A 47 -31.60 -18.01 -31.89
CA GLU A 47 -31.66 -19.41 -32.26
C GLU A 47 -30.89 -19.52 -33.56
N ASN A 48 -29.59 -19.78 -33.49
CA ASN A 48 -28.85 -20.24 -34.64
C ASN A 48 -28.00 -21.44 -34.31
N GLN A 49 -28.55 -22.59 -34.70
CA GLN A 49 -27.84 -23.72 -35.26
C GLN A 49 -26.40 -23.96 -34.81
N MET A 50 -26.24 -24.95 -33.93
CA MET A 50 -25.03 -25.74 -33.84
C MET A 50 -24.65 -26.26 -35.22
N LYS A 51 -23.65 -25.65 -35.85
CA LYS A 51 -22.97 -26.25 -36.98
C LYS A 51 -21.93 -27.22 -36.43
N THR A 52 -22.12 -28.50 -36.68
CA THR A 52 -21.11 -29.55 -36.61
C THR A 52 -19.89 -29.13 -37.43
N PRO A 53 -18.65 -29.30 -36.95
CA PRO A 53 -17.44 -28.88 -37.67
C PRO A 53 -17.26 -29.74 -38.93
N THR A 54 -17.26 -29.11 -40.09
CA THR A 54 -16.81 -29.71 -41.37
C THR A 54 -15.26 -29.63 -41.42
N GLN A 55 -14.63 -30.76 -41.77
CA GLN A 55 -13.18 -30.94 -41.94
C GLN A 55 -12.60 -29.99 -43.03
N ASN A 56 -12.31 -28.75 -42.66
CA ASN A 56 -11.40 -27.78 -43.28
C ASN A 56 -11.51 -26.44 -42.52
N GLN A 57 -11.29 -26.47 -41.22
CA GLN A 57 -11.24 -25.24 -40.47
C GLN A 57 -9.79 -24.84 -40.17
N THR A 58 -9.48 -23.57 -40.34
CA THR A 58 -8.26 -22.91 -39.83
C THR A 58 -8.09 -23.33 -38.37
N PRO A 59 -6.88 -23.77 -37.98
CA PRO A 59 -6.67 -24.32 -36.64
C PRO A 59 -6.89 -23.21 -35.56
N TYR A 60 -7.53 -23.60 -34.50
CA TYR A 60 -7.72 -22.73 -33.32
C TYR A 60 -6.41 -22.45 -32.63
N THR A 61 -6.27 -21.24 -32.09
CA THR A 61 -5.10 -20.86 -31.26
C THR A 61 -5.52 -20.72 -29.80
N LEU A 62 -4.64 -21.16 -28.91
CA LEU A 62 -4.83 -21.06 -27.45
C LEU A 62 -3.72 -20.23 -26.82
N GLY A 63 -4.08 -19.13 -26.21
CA GLY A 63 -3.17 -18.31 -25.39
C GLY A 63 -3.41 -18.55 -23.91
N ILE A 64 -2.34 -18.75 -23.18
CA ILE A 64 -2.35 -18.98 -21.74
C ILE A 64 -1.46 -17.92 -21.08
N ASP A 65 -2.02 -17.13 -20.17
CA ASP A 65 -1.28 -16.16 -19.36
C ASP A 65 -1.22 -16.62 -17.92
N ILE A 66 -0.02 -16.95 -17.46
CA ILE A 66 0.25 -17.32 -16.07
C ILE A 66 0.82 -16.12 -15.35
N GLY A 67 -0.08 -15.30 -14.84
CA GLY A 67 0.29 -14.15 -14.02
C GLY A 67 0.71 -14.55 -12.60
N SER A 68 1.10 -13.56 -11.82
CA SER A 68 1.55 -13.76 -10.44
C SER A 68 0.44 -14.19 -9.46
N THR A 69 -0.83 -13.89 -9.78
CA THR A 69 -2.00 -14.20 -8.93
C THR A 69 -3.11 -14.92 -9.68
N THR A 70 -3.07 -14.93 -11.01
CA THR A 70 -4.18 -15.37 -11.86
C THR A 70 -3.67 -16.20 -13.03
N VAL A 71 -4.50 -17.15 -13.48
CA VAL A 71 -4.37 -17.82 -14.77
C VAL A 71 -5.47 -17.31 -15.68
N LYS A 72 -5.15 -17.04 -16.94
CA LYS A 72 -6.10 -16.62 -17.95
C LYS A 72 -5.89 -17.45 -19.21
N ILE A 73 -6.96 -17.78 -19.88
CA ILE A 73 -6.88 -18.44 -21.18
C ILE A 73 -7.76 -17.72 -22.20
N ALA A 74 -7.37 -17.78 -23.46
CA ALA A 74 -8.16 -17.32 -24.59
C ALA A 74 -8.01 -18.29 -25.76
N VAL A 75 -9.12 -18.75 -26.33
CA VAL A 75 -9.17 -19.56 -27.55
C VAL A 75 -9.69 -18.67 -28.66
N LEU A 76 -8.94 -18.56 -29.75
CA LEU A 76 -9.28 -17.74 -30.91
C LEU A 76 -9.52 -18.59 -32.12
N ASP A 77 -10.37 -18.09 -33.05
CA ASP A 77 -10.49 -18.62 -34.39
C ASP A 77 -9.42 -18.07 -35.33
N GLY A 78 -9.47 -18.47 -36.62
CA GLY A 78 -8.50 -18.03 -37.62
C GLY A 78 -8.56 -16.55 -37.98
N ASP A 79 -9.62 -15.85 -37.60
CA ASP A 79 -9.82 -14.39 -37.76
C ASP A 79 -9.54 -13.60 -36.48
N ASN A 80 -8.94 -14.23 -35.49
CA ASN A 80 -8.65 -13.70 -34.16
C ASN A 80 -9.88 -13.35 -33.28
N HIS A 81 -11.08 -13.90 -33.60
CA HIS A 81 -12.21 -13.69 -32.69
C HIS A 81 -12.10 -14.61 -31.45
N ILE A 82 -12.43 -14.07 -30.28
CA ILE A 82 -12.42 -14.82 -29.03
C ILE A 82 -13.65 -15.79 -29.02
N LEU A 83 -13.38 -17.09 -29.07
CA LEU A 83 -14.40 -18.14 -28.96
C LEU A 83 -14.66 -18.53 -27.50
N PHE A 84 -13.61 -18.55 -26.70
CA PHE A 84 -13.66 -18.81 -25.27
C PHE A 84 -12.59 -17.99 -24.56
N SER A 85 -12.92 -17.51 -23.40
CA SER A 85 -11.93 -16.91 -22.50
C SER A 85 -12.39 -17.05 -21.05
N ASP A 86 -11.43 -17.23 -20.15
CA ASP A 86 -11.73 -17.29 -18.73
C ASP A 86 -10.55 -16.75 -17.90
N TYR A 87 -10.83 -16.37 -16.66
CA TYR A 87 -9.92 -15.67 -15.76
C TYR A 87 -10.17 -16.15 -14.34
N GLU A 88 -9.17 -16.83 -13.74
CA GLU A 88 -9.29 -17.37 -12.38
C GLU A 88 -8.07 -17.03 -11.51
N ARG A 89 -8.29 -16.86 -10.20
CA ARG A 89 -7.19 -16.76 -9.21
C ARG A 89 -6.68 -18.18 -8.89
N HIS A 90 -5.36 -18.37 -8.98
CA HIS A 90 -4.76 -19.69 -8.77
C HIS A 90 -4.38 -20.02 -7.32
N PHE A 91 -4.34 -19.05 -6.41
CA PHE A 91 -4.00 -19.27 -4.98
C PHE A 91 -2.82 -20.23 -4.77
N ALA A 92 -1.78 -20.13 -5.58
CA ALA A 92 -0.63 -21.02 -5.68
C ALA A 92 -0.86 -22.35 -6.43
N ASN A 93 -2.07 -22.77 -6.70
CA ASN A 93 -2.40 -24.00 -7.40
C ASN A 93 -2.50 -23.79 -8.91
N ILE A 94 -1.39 -23.35 -9.53
CA ILE A 94 -1.35 -22.94 -10.95
C ILE A 94 -1.77 -24.08 -11.86
N GLN A 95 -1.26 -25.30 -11.64
CA GLN A 95 -1.52 -26.45 -12.48
C GLN A 95 -3.00 -26.87 -12.45
N GLU A 96 -3.57 -26.97 -11.25
CA GLU A 96 -4.98 -27.32 -11.05
C GLU A 96 -5.90 -26.26 -11.64
N THR A 97 -5.56 -24.98 -11.46
CA THR A 97 -6.35 -23.86 -12.02
C THR A 97 -6.30 -23.87 -13.53
N LEU A 98 -5.13 -24.08 -14.15
CA LEU A 98 -5.01 -24.17 -15.59
C LEU A 98 -5.78 -25.40 -16.13
N ALA A 99 -5.66 -26.55 -15.48
CA ALA A 99 -6.42 -27.75 -15.85
C ALA A 99 -7.93 -27.52 -15.77
N LEU A 100 -8.41 -26.80 -14.75
CA LEU A 100 -9.83 -26.42 -14.62
C LEU A 100 -10.27 -25.53 -15.78
N LEU A 101 -9.50 -24.50 -16.13
CA LEU A 101 -9.83 -23.59 -17.23
C LEU A 101 -9.86 -24.31 -18.58
N LEU A 102 -8.89 -25.21 -18.84
CA LEU A 102 -8.88 -26.04 -20.05
C LEU A 102 -10.08 -27.01 -20.11
N LYS A 103 -10.51 -27.57 -18.95
CA LYS A 103 -11.74 -28.39 -18.90
C LYS A 103 -12.98 -27.56 -19.23
N LYS A 104 -13.11 -26.36 -18.69
CA LYS A 104 -14.22 -25.43 -19.02
C LYS A 104 -14.23 -25.11 -20.54
N ALA A 105 -13.05 -24.82 -21.12
CA ALA A 105 -12.94 -24.60 -22.57
C ALA A 105 -13.40 -25.82 -23.38
N LYS A 106 -12.96 -27.02 -22.98
CA LYS A 106 -13.38 -28.27 -23.60
C LYS A 106 -14.88 -28.53 -23.44
N GLU A 107 -15.45 -28.26 -22.27
CA GLU A 107 -16.91 -28.41 -22.04
C GLU A 107 -17.73 -27.52 -22.97
N GLN A 108 -17.27 -26.30 -23.25
CA GLN A 108 -17.98 -25.32 -24.06
C GLN A 108 -17.74 -25.51 -25.56
N LEU A 109 -16.50 -25.80 -25.98
CA LEU A 109 -16.11 -25.85 -27.40
C LEU A 109 -16.00 -27.26 -27.96
N GLY A 110 -16.04 -28.27 -27.07
CA GLY A 110 -15.81 -29.69 -27.45
C GLY A 110 -14.30 -30.05 -27.41
N PRO A 111 -13.96 -31.30 -27.81
CA PRO A 111 -12.58 -31.72 -27.96
C PRO A 111 -11.92 -30.97 -29.13
N LEU A 112 -10.87 -30.21 -28.85
CA LEU A 112 -10.18 -29.38 -29.83
C LEU A 112 -8.68 -29.71 -29.87
N GLU A 113 -8.12 -29.62 -31.05
CA GLU A 113 -6.71 -29.46 -31.32
C GLU A 113 -6.42 -27.96 -31.49
N VAL A 114 -5.40 -27.45 -30.83
CA VAL A 114 -5.09 -26.02 -30.80
C VAL A 114 -3.58 -25.81 -31.03
N HIS A 115 -3.23 -24.63 -31.53
CA HIS A 115 -1.87 -24.11 -31.50
C HIS A 115 -1.71 -23.32 -30.21
N PRO A 116 -1.04 -23.86 -29.18
CA PRO A 116 -0.93 -23.22 -27.89
C PRO A 116 0.28 -22.29 -27.81
N SER A 117 0.17 -21.24 -26.99
CA SER A 117 1.29 -20.38 -26.57
C SER A 117 1.09 -19.93 -25.14
N ILE A 118 2.15 -19.92 -24.36
CA ILE A 118 2.14 -19.53 -22.93
C ILE A 118 2.87 -18.20 -22.76
N THR A 119 2.34 -17.34 -21.90
CA THR A 119 2.97 -16.08 -21.48
C THR A 119 2.84 -15.88 -19.97
N GLY A 120 3.34 -14.76 -19.47
CA GLY A 120 3.26 -14.38 -18.06
C GLY A 120 4.44 -14.81 -17.21
N SER A 121 4.56 -14.21 -16.03
CA SER A 121 5.73 -14.38 -15.15
C SER A 121 5.91 -15.79 -14.59
N GLY A 122 4.81 -16.56 -14.48
CA GLY A 122 4.80 -17.96 -14.05
C GLY A 122 4.84 -18.97 -15.21
N GLY A 123 4.75 -18.49 -16.47
CA GLY A 123 4.53 -19.35 -17.63
C GLY A 123 5.75 -20.16 -18.11
N LEU A 124 6.97 -19.71 -17.84
CA LEU A 124 8.18 -20.33 -18.43
C LEU A 124 8.38 -21.80 -18.02
N THR A 125 8.18 -22.10 -16.74
CA THR A 125 8.29 -23.48 -16.22
C THR A 125 7.21 -24.39 -16.82
N LEU A 126 5.96 -23.92 -16.90
CA LEU A 126 4.86 -24.65 -17.49
C LEU A 126 5.04 -24.83 -19.00
N SER A 127 5.55 -23.83 -19.70
CA SER A 127 5.89 -23.91 -21.13
C SER A 127 6.87 -25.07 -21.41
N SER A 128 7.91 -25.19 -20.59
CA SER A 128 8.87 -26.29 -20.69
C SER A 128 8.26 -27.66 -20.38
N HIS A 129 7.39 -27.73 -19.35
CA HIS A 129 6.73 -28.97 -18.96
C HIS A 129 5.71 -29.44 -19.99
N LEU A 130 4.88 -28.56 -20.49
CA LEU A 130 3.86 -28.85 -21.50
C LEU A 130 4.44 -28.90 -22.91
N GLN A 131 5.70 -28.60 -23.11
CA GLN A 131 6.38 -28.48 -24.40
C GLN A 131 5.68 -27.50 -25.36
N VAL A 132 5.16 -26.42 -24.80
CA VAL A 132 4.40 -25.35 -25.51
C VAL A 132 5.29 -24.13 -25.68
N PRO A 133 5.23 -23.43 -26.85
CA PRO A 133 6.01 -22.21 -27.05
C PRO A 133 5.71 -21.13 -26.01
N PHE A 134 6.75 -20.38 -25.61
CA PHE A 134 6.64 -19.24 -24.70
C PHE A 134 6.74 -17.92 -25.46
N THR A 135 5.77 -17.02 -25.27
CA THR A 135 5.77 -15.66 -25.78
C THR A 135 6.02 -14.68 -24.66
N GLN A 136 6.95 -13.73 -24.83
CA GLN A 136 7.15 -12.68 -23.87
C GLN A 136 5.88 -11.82 -23.72
N GLU A 137 5.48 -11.53 -22.48
CA GLU A 137 4.23 -10.84 -22.15
C GLU A 137 4.08 -9.48 -22.87
N VAL A 138 5.17 -8.72 -22.97
CA VAL A 138 5.16 -7.43 -23.72
C VAL A 138 4.86 -7.63 -25.20
N VAL A 139 5.42 -8.68 -25.79
CA VAL A 139 5.15 -9.01 -27.20
C VAL A 139 3.69 -9.40 -27.37
N ALA A 140 3.18 -10.26 -26.47
CA ALA A 140 1.78 -10.66 -26.48
C ALA A 140 0.84 -9.45 -26.36
N VAL A 141 1.01 -8.60 -25.35
CA VAL A 141 0.18 -7.40 -25.15
C VAL A 141 0.27 -6.44 -26.34
N ALA A 142 1.48 -6.25 -26.89
CA ALA A 142 1.67 -5.38 -28.06
C ALA A 142 0.96 -5.92 -29.29
N THR A 143 1.01 -7.24 -29.53
CA THR A 143 0.29 -7.89 -30.64
C THR A 143 -1.21 -7.70 -30.52
N ALA A 144 -1.79 -7.97 -29.33
CA ALA A 144 -3.21 -7.76 -29.09
C ALA A 144 -3.64 -6.30 -29.27
N LEU A 145 -2.84 -5.33 -28.80
CA LEU A 145 -3.14 -3.90 -28.97
C LEU A 145 -3.05 -3.44 -30.44
N GLN A 146 -2.14 -3.99 -31.23
CA GLN A 146 -2.01 -3.65 -32.65
C GLN A 146 -3.25 -4.09 -33.45
N ASP A 147 -3.93 -5.13 -33.04
CA ASP A 147 -5.13 -5.66 -33.69
C ASP A 147 -6.41 -5.00 -33.13
N TYR A 148 -6.61 -5.05 -31.81
CA TYR A 148 -7.86 -4.60 -31.19
C TYR A 148 -7.92 -3.09 -30.89
N ALA A 149 -6.77 -2.42 -30.77
CA ALA A 149 -6.71 -0.99 -30.43
C ALA A 149 -5.50 -0.30 -31.07
N PRO A 150 -5.37 -0.29 -32.42
CA PRO A 150 -4.19 0.18 -33.16
C PRO A 150 -3.90 1.67 -32.98
N GLN A 151 -4.85 2.45 -32.47
CA GLN A 151 -4.69 3.86 -32.18
C GLN A 151 -3.93 4.14 -30.86
N THR A 152 -3.54 3.11 -30.12
CA THR A 152 -2.90 3.26 -28.81
C THR A 152 -1.48 3.80 -28.91
N ASP A 153 -1.21 4.94 -28.28
CA ASP A 153 0.14 5.51 -28.14
C ASP A 153 0.86 4.99 -26.89
N VAL A 154 0.10 4.80 -25.78
CA VAL A 154 0.62 4.34 -24.51
C VAL A 154 -0.37 3.36 -23.88
N ALA A 155 0.12 2.23 -23.37
CA ALA A 155 -0.69 1.33 -22.54
C ALA A 155 -0.22 1.39 -21.09
N ILE A 156 -1.18 1.47 -20.17
CA ILE A 156 -0.97 1.30 -18.73
C ILE A 156 -1.61 -0.02 -18.36
N GLU A 157 -0.81 -0.97 -17.91
CA GLU A 157 -1.25 -2.28 -17.48
C GLU A 157 -0.99 -2.45 -15.99
N LEU A 158 -2.05 -2.81 -15.23
CA LEU A 158 -1.94 -3.19 -13.84
C LEU A 158 -2.31 -4.67 -13.68
N GLY A 159 -1.33 -5.46 -13.29
CA GLY A 159 -1.50 -6.86 -12.93
C GLY A 159 -1.72 -7.07 -11.44
N GLY A 160 -1.64 -8.33 -11.01
CA GLY A 160 -1.70 -8.71 -9.60
C GLY A 160 -0.53 -8.13 -8.78
N GLU A 161 0.69 -8.17 -9.32
CA GLU A 161 1.90 -7.66 -8.67
C GLU A 161 2.77 -6.83 -9.59
N ASP A 162 2.51 -6.88 -10.88
CA ASP A 162 3.23 -6.15 -11.90
C ASP A 162 2.41 -4.94 -12.33
N ALA A 163 3.10 -3.82 -12.52
CA ALA A 163 2.56 -2.63 -13.15
C ALA A 163 3.47 -2.26 -14.30
N LYS A 164 2.91 -1.97 -15.46
CA LYS A 164 3.67 -1.67 -16.69
C LYS A 164 3.15 -0.43 -17.38
N ILE A 165 4.06 0.32 -17.98
CA ILE A 165 3.73 1.36 -18.96
C ILE A 165 4.47 1.00 -20.24
N ILE A 166 3.73 0.85 -21.32
CA ILE A 166 4.27 0.50 -22.65
C ILE A 166 4.02 1.67 -23.60
N TYR A 167 5.07 2.22 -24.18
CA TYR A 167 5.00 3.30 -25.15
C TYR A 167 5.22 2.72 -26.55
N PHE A 168 4.37 3.07 -27.48
CA PHE A 168 4.42 2.59 -28.88
C PHE A 168 5.01 3.62 -29.84
N THR A 169 5.03 4.90 -29.45
CA THR A 169 5.53 5.98 -30.30
C THR A 169 7.06 5.98 -30.39
N GLY A 170 7.62 5.71 -31.59
CA GLY A 170 9.05 5.68 -31.82
C GLY A 170 9.75 4.36 -31.48
N GLY A 171 8.99 3.28 -31.40
CA GLY A 171 9.41 1.93 -30.98
C GLY A 171 8.83 1.55 -29.63
N ILE A 172 8.82 0.26 -29.34
CA ILE A 172 8.30 -0.23 -28.06
C ILE A 172 9.31 0.08 -26.95
N ASP A 173 8.89 0.91 -25.97
CA ASP A 173 9.63 1.18 -24.73
C ASP A 173 8.76 0.76 -23.55
N GLN A 174 9.14 -0.31 -22.89
CA GLN A 174 8.43 -0.83 -21.73
C GLN A 174 9.12 -0.44 -20.44
N ARG A 175 8.31 -0.07 -19.47
CA ARG A 175 8.73 0.18 -18.09
C ARG A 175 7.85 -0.61 -17.15
N MET A 176 8.48 -1.30 -16.22
CA MET A 176 7.81 -2.18 -15.27
C MET A 176 8.36 -1.92 -13.87
N ASN A 177 7.49 -2.08 -12.86
CA ASN A 177 7.96 -2.10 -11.47
C ASN A 177 8.93 -3.27 -11.28
N GLY A 178 10.03 -3.00 -10.56
CA GLY A 178 11.05 -4.04 -10.33
C GLY A 178 10.61 -5.06 -9.28
N ILE A 179 10.77 -4.70 -8.01
CA ILE A 179 10.63 -5.65 -6.88
C ILE A 179 9.41 -5.32 -6.01
N CYS A 180 8.85 -4.12 -6.12
CA CYS A 180 7.79 -3.63 -5.24
C CYS A 180 6.42 -3.73 -5.89
N ALA A 181 5.51 -4.49 -5.28
CA ALA A 181 4.11 -4.59 -5.69
C ALA A 181 3.25 -3.34 -5.34
N GLY A 182 3.87 -2.23 -4.92
CA GLY A 182 3.18 -0.96 -4.70
C GLY A 182 2.52 -0.46 -6.00
N GLY A 183 1.26 -0.09 -5.94
CA GLY A 183 0.51 0.35 -7.12
C GLY A 183 -0.06 -0.78 -8.00
N THR A 184 -0.16 -2.00 -7.47
CA THR A 184 -0.69 -3.18 -8.18
C THR A 184 -1.94 -3.75 -7.50
N GLY A 185 -2.53 -4.80 -8.08
CA GLY A 185 -3.69 -5.49 -7.52
C GLY A 185 -3.46 -5.99 -6.09
N SER A 186 -2.30 -6.57 -5.81
CA SER A 186 -1.96 -7.05 -4.45
C SER A 186 -1.90 -5.91 -3.42
N PHE A 187 -1.47 -4.73 -3.81
CA PHE A 187 -1.53 -3.55 -2.95
C PHE A 187 -2.99 -3.17 -2.66
N ILE A 188 -3.85 -3.18 -3.69
CA ILE A 188 -5.28 -2.87 -3.56
C ILE A 188 -5.94 -3.89 -2.63
N ASP A 189 -5.69 -5.19 -2.81
CA ASP A 189 -6.23 -6.25 -1.96
C ASP A 189 -5.79 -6.09 -0.49
N GLN A 190 -4.53 -5.71 -0.24
CA GLN A 190 -4.03 -5.44 1.12
C GLN A 190 -4.73 -4.25 1.77
N MET A 191 -4.97 -3.17 1.02
CA MET A 191 -5.66 -1.99 1.53
C MET A 191 -7.16 -2.25 1.72
N ALA A 192 -7.77 -3.05 0.85
CA ALA A 192 -9.15 -3.51 1.00
C ALA A 192 -9.33 -4.31 2.29
N SER A 193 -8.41 -5.26 2.54
CA SER A 193 -8.41 -6.03 3.79
C SER A 193 -8.29 -5.15 5.04
N LEU A 194 -7.50 -4.08 4.98
CA LEU A 194 -7.38 -3.12 6.09
C LEU A 194 -8.71 -2.38 6.37
N LEU A 195 -9.48 -2.10 5.32
CA LEU A 195 -10.82 -1.49 5.42
C LEU A 195 -11.94 -2.54 5.57
N GLN A 196 -11.58 -3.82 5.75
CA GLN A 196 -12.49 -4.96 5.89
C GLN A 196 -13.51 -5.06 4.74
N THR A 197 -12.97 -5.01 3.54
CA THR A 197 -13.70 -5.17 2.28
C THR A 197 -12.79 -5.87 1.27
N ASP A 198 -13.28 -6.07 0.06
CA ASP A 198 -12.50 -6.52 -1.09
C ASP A 198 -12.24 -5.36 -2.08
N ALA A 199 -11.57 -5.66 -3.18
CA ALA A 199 -11.26 -4.66 -4.20
C ALA A 199 -12.54 -4.06 -4.83
N SER A 200 -13.60 -4.85 -5.00
CA SER A 200 -14.90 -4.39 -5.51
C SER A 200 -15.57 -3.43 -4.53
N GLY A 201 -15.56 -3.77 -3.24
CA GLY A 201 -16.08 -2.89 -2.19
C GLY A 201 -15.31 -1.57 -2.07
N LEU A 202 -13.97 -1.58 -2.24
CA LEU A 202 -13.20 -0.32 -2.35
C LEU A 202 -13.69 0.54 -3.51
N ASN A 203 -13.96 -0.09 -4.68
CA ASN A 203 -14.46 0.63 -5.84
C ASN A 203 -15.84 1.24 -5.57
N ASP A 204 -16.72 0.50 -4.88
CA ASP A 204 -18.05 1.00 -4.54
C ASP A 204 -18.01 2.15 -3.53
N TYR A 205 -17.19 2.06 -2.49
CA TYR A 205 -16.96 3.17 -1.56
C TYR A 205 -16.39 4.40 -2.28
N ALA A 206 -15.40 4.22 -3.14
CA ALA A 206 -14.76 5.33 -3.84
C ALA A 206 -15.69 6.14 -4.75
N LYS A 207 -16.90 5.65 -5.08
CA LYS A 207 -17.89 6.43 -5.86
C LYS A 207 -18.38 7.69 -5.14
N ASN A 208 -18.41 7.66 -3.81
CA ASN A 208 -19.07 8.67 -2.98
C ASN A 208 -18.08 9.52 -2.15
N TYR A 209 -16.78 9.52 -2.49
CA TYR A 209 -15.79 10.28 -1.76
C TYR A 209 -16.02 11.79 -1.82
N GLN A 210 -15.67 12.46 -0.74
CA GLN A 210 -15.71 13.91 -0.61
C GLN A 210 -14.30 14.51 -0.51
N MET A 211 -13.34 13.75 0.01
CA MET A 211 -11.97 14.19 0.25
C MET A 211 -10.97 13.11 -0.15
N ILE A 212 -9.77 13.53 -0.60
CA ILE A 212 -8.64 12.65 -0.85
C ILE A 212 -7.52 13.00 0.14
N TYR A 213 -7.16 12.03 0.97
CA TYR A 213 -6.05 12.14 1.92
C TYR A 213 -4.71 11.90 1.23
N PRO A 214 -3.63 12.53 1.70
CA PRO A 214 -2.28 12.20 1.25
C PRO A 214 -1.87 10.84 1.85
N ILE A 215 -1.82 9.82 1.02
CA ILE A 215 -1.30 8.51 1.37
C ILE A 215 0.03 8.30 0.63
N ALA A 216 1.03 7.75 1.32
CA ALA A 216 2.33 7.50 0.73
C ALA A 216 2.22 6.54 -0.47
N ALA A 217 2.72 7.00 -1.61
CA ALA A 217 2.67 6.30 -2.88
C ALA A 217 3.96 5.49 -3.15
N ARG A 218 4.57 4.90 -2.13
CA ARG A 218 5.83 4.17 -2.28
C ARG A 218 5.71 2.67 -1.99
N CYS A 219 5.08 2.34 -0.89
CA CYS A 219 5.09 0.98 -0.37
C CYS A 219 3.82 0.75 0.43
N GLY A 220 3.24 -0.46 0.34
CA GLY A 220 2.05 -0.84 1.09
C GLY A 220 2.22 -0.70 2.61
N VAL A 221 3.44 -0.84 3.13
CA VAL A 221 3.74 -0.64 4.55
C VAL A 221 3.54 0.81 4.96
N PHE A 222 4.14 1.76 4.22
CA PHE A 222 3.96 3.19 4.51
C PHE A 222 2.52 3.67 4.26
N ALA A 223 1.85 3.11 3.25
CA ALA A 223 0.44 3.40 3.03
C ALA A 223 -0.42 2.97 4.21
N LYS A 224 -0.16 1.80 4.81
CA LYS A 224 -0.83 1.35 6.03
C LYS A 224 -0.59 2.30 7.21
N SER A 225 0.65 2.75 7.39
CA SER A 225 1.01 3.70 8.44
C SER A 225 0.30 5.05 8.30
N ASP A 226 -0.03 5.46 7.06
CA ASP A 226 -0.81 6.68 6.81
C ASP A 226 -2.31 6.45 6.99
N ILE A 227 -2.83 5.28 6.58
CA ILE A 227 -4.26 4.97 6.61
C ILE A 227 -4.73 4.66 8.03
N GLN A 228 -3.95 3.94 8.83
CA GLN A 228 -4.37 3.49 10.14
C GLN A 228 -4.73 4.65 11.10
N PRO A 229 -3.92 5.71 11.22
CA PRO A 229 -4.31 6.88 12.00
C PRO A 229 -5.60 7.53 11.49
N LEU A 230 -5.79 7.59 10.16
CA LEU A 230 -7.00 8.17 9.57
C LEU A 230 -8.25 7.36 9.94
N ILE A 231 -8.16 6.01 9.95
CA ILE A 231 -9.25 5.15 10.43
C ILE A 231 -9.56 5.46 11.89
N ASN A 232 -8.54 5.53 12.74
CA ASN A 232 -8.70 5.81 14.17
C ASN A 232 -9.26 7.22 14.43
N GLU A 233 -8.98 8.16 13.52
CA GLU A 233 -9.50 9.52 13.56
C GLU A 233 -10.91 9.64 12.98
N GLY A 234 -11.49 8.57 12.43
CA GLY A 234 -12.85 8.54 11.90
C GLY A 234 -12.99 8.96 10.44
N ALA A 235 -11.91 8.85 9.62
CA ALA A 235 -12.02 9.03 8.19
C ALA A 235 -12.99 8.02 7.58
N THR A 236 -13.81 8.46 6.62
CA THR A 236 -14.80 7.60 5.99
C THR A 236 -14.17 6.55 5.07
N ARG A 237 -14.82 5.41 4.90
CA ARG A 237 -14.35 4.38 3.96
C ARG A 237 -14.33 4.90 2.52
N GLU A 238 -15.26 5.75 2.18
CA GLU A 238 -15.40 6.40 0.88
C GLU A 238 -14.15 7.23 0.56
N ASP A 239 -13.77 8.12 1.46
CA ASP A 239 -12.61 8.98 1.31
C ASP A 239 -11.29 8.20 1.32
N LEU A 240 -11.18 7.19 2.19
CA LEU A 240 -10.00 6.33 2.26
C LEU A 240 -9.85 5.50 0.97
N SER A 241 -10.93 4.95 0.43
CA SER A 241 -10.91 4.15 -0.80
C SER A 241 -10.46 4.99 -2.01
N ALA A 242 -10.99 6.19 -2.16
CA ALA A 242 -10.54 7.11 -3.21
C ALA A 242 -9.09 7.55 -3.01
N SER A 243 -8.64 7.70 -1.76
CA SER A 243 -7.27 8.06 -1.41
C SER A 243 -6.28 6.93 -1.73
N ILE A 244 -6.67 5.68 -1.49
CA ILE A 244 -5.92 4.47 -1.86
C ILE A 244 -5.76 4.40 -3.38
N PHE A 245 -6.84 4.59 -4.15
CA PHE A 245 -6.76 4.62 -5.62
C PHE A 245 -5.86 5.75 -6.12
N GLN A 246 -5.92 6.92 -5.52
CA GLN A 246 -5.01 8.02 -5.87
C GLN A 246 -3.54 7.69 -5.55
N ALA A 247 -3.27 6.95 -4.46
CA ALA A 247 -1.93 6.49 -4.15
C ALA A 247 -1.41 5.49 -5.20
N VAL A 248 -2.25 4.55 -5.67
CA VAL A 248 -1.93 3.62 -6.77
C VAL A 248 -1.55 4.40 -8.04
N VAL A 249 -2.38 5.38 -8.42
CA VAL A 249 -2.13 6.21 -9.60
C VAL A 249 -0.79 6.95 -9.48
N ASN A 250 -0.56 7.60 -8.34
CA ASN A 250 0.67 8.35 -8.09
C ASN A 250 1.90 7.43 -8.14
N GLN A 251 1.82 6.24 -7.55
CA GLN A 251 2.89 5.24 -7.56
C GLN A 251 3.20 4.78 -8.99
N THR A 252 2.18 4.43 -9.77
CA THR A 252 2.34 3.96 -11.14
C THR A 252 2.96 5.04 -12.02
N ILE A 253 2.44 6.27 -11.98
CA ILE A 253 2.93 7.35 -12.82
C ILE A 253 4.35 7.75 -12.40
N SER A 254 4.59 8.07 -11.13
CA SER A 254 5.90 8.55 -10.67
C SER A 254 6.97 7.46 -10.69
N GLY A 255 6.59 6.22 -10.40
CA GLY A 255 7.51 5.08 -10.35
C GLY A 255 7.91 4.54 -11.71
N LEU A 256 6.99 4.50 -12.66
CA LEU A 256 7.20 3.86 -13.96
C LEU A 256 7.47 4.84 -15.10
N ALA A 257 6.72 5.93 -15.18
CA ALA A 257 6.94 6.90 -16.26
C ALA A 257 8.33 7.55 -16.17
N CYS A 258 8.87 7.74 -14.96
CA CYS A 258 10.22 8.28 -14.73
C CYS A 258 10.51 9.53 -15.58
N GLY A 259 9.54 10.44 -15.64
CA GLY A 259 9.64 11.68 -16.43
C GLY A 259 9.44 11.53 -17.94
N LYS A 260 9.05 10.34 -18.43
CA LYS A 260 8.57 10.20 -19.82
C LYS A 260 7.09 10.54 -19.85
N PRO A 261 6.66 11.52 -20.66
CA PRO A 261 5.25 11.94 -20.64
C PRO A 261 4.34 10.82 -21.14
N ILE A 262 3.21 10.64 -20.48
CA ILE A 262 2.10 9.79 -20.93
C ILE A 262 1.18 10.70 -21.75
N ARG A 263 1.17 10.54 -23.06
CA ARG A 263 0.46 11.42 -24.01
C ARG A 263 -0.11 10.63 -25.18
N GLY A 264 -1.09 11.23 -25.88
CA GLY A 264 -1.80 10.60 -26.96
C GLY A 264 -2.90 9.69 -26.43
N THR A 265 -3.26 8.67 -27.18
CA THR A 265 -4.30 7.72 -26.82
C THR A 265 -3.76 6.69 -25.84
N VAL A 266 -4.37 6.62 -24.67
CA VAL A 266 -3.95 5.77 -23.56
C VAL A 266 -4.89 4.58 -23.40
N ALA A 267 -4.34 3.37 -23.52
CA ALA A 267 -5.06 2.13 -23.25
C ALA A 267 -4.89 1.71 -21.77
N PHE A 268 -6.00 1.30 -21.14
CA PHE A 268 -6.03 0.81 -19.77
C PHE A 268 -6.25 -0.71 -19.76
N LEU A 269 -5.25 -1.46 -19.29
CA LEU A 269 -5.21 -2.93 -19.37
C LEU A 269 -4.99 -3.56 -17.99
N GLY A 270 -5.27 -4.86 -17.92
CA GLY A 270 -5.10 -5.67 -16.73
C GLY A 270 -6.31 -5.65 -15.79
N GLY A 271 -6.38 -6.65 -14.91
CA GLY A 271 -7.54 -6.88 -14.03
C GLY A 271 -7.95 -5.65 -13.19
N PRO A 272 -7.05 -5.01 -12.44
CA PRO A 272 -7.42 -3.83 -11.65
C PRO A 272 -8.03 -2.69 -12.45
N LEU A 273 -7.53 -2.39 -13.66
CA LEU A 273 -8.08 -1.31 -14.49
C LEU A 273 -9.34 -1.72 -15.25
N HIS A 274 -9.56 -3.03 -15.43
CA HIS A 274 -10.79 -3.56 -16.01
C HIS A 274 -11.94 -3.56 -14.99
N PHE A 275 -11.72 -4.16 -13.80
CA PHE A 275 -12.77 -4.38 -12.81
C PHE A 275 -13.03 -3.20 -11.88
N LEU A 276 -12.11 -2.20 -11.79
CA LEU A 276 -12.21 -1.07 -10.87
C LEU A 276 -12.32 0.25 -11.64
N PRO A 277 -13.52 0.64 -12.10
CA PRO A 277 -13.72 1.85 -12.89
C PRO A 277 -13.34 3.14 -12.14
N GLU A 278 -13.46 3.20 -10.81
CA GLU A 278 -13.06 4.38 -10.03
C GLU A 278 -11.53 4.56 -10.00
N LEU A 279 -10.77 3.46 -10.01
CA LEU A 279 -9.31 3.48 -10.19
C LEU A 279 -8.95 4.05 -11.57
N ARG A 280 -9.62 3.57 -12.64
CA ARG A 280 -9.41 4.09 -14.00
C ARG A 280 -9.76 5.57 -14.10
N LYS A 281 -10.87 6.01 -13.50
CA LYS A 281 -11.22 7.44 -13.41
C LYS A 281 -10.16 8.27 -12.68
N ALA A 282 -9.52 7.73 -11.64
CA ALA A 282 -8.42 8.41 -10.95
C ALA A 282 -7.20 8.61 -11.86
N PHE A 283 -6.85 7.64 -12.72
CA PHE A 283 -5.82 7.80 -13.76
C PHE A 283 -6.22 8.87 -14.78
N ILE A 284 -7.43 8.80 -15.34
CA ILE A 284 -7.94 9.77 -16.32
C ILE A 284 -7.88 11.19 -15.78
N ARG A 285 -8.33 11.39 -14.55
CA ARG A 285 -8.28 12.68 -13.84
C ARG A 285 -6.84 13.17 -13.65
N THR A 286 -5.94 12.30 -13.19
CA THR A 286 -4.54 12.67 -12.89
C THR A 286 -3.75 12.99 -14.14
N LEU A 287 -3.97 12.25 -15.21
CA LEU A 287 -3.33 12.45 -16.52
C LEU A 287 -4.03 13.55 -17.34
N ASN A 288 -5.20 14.01 -16.89
CA ASN A 288 -6.04 15.00 -17.57
C ASN A 288 -6.33 14.59 -19.03
N LEU A 289 -6.80 13.36 -19.19
CA LEU A 289 -7.19 12.80 -20.49
C LEU A 289 -8.62 13.22 -20.84
N ASP A 290 -8.85 13.58 -22.08
CA ASP A 290 -10.19 13.73 -22.66
C ASP A 290 -10.71 12.38 -23.20
N GLN A 291 -12.00 12.32 -23.54
CA GLN A 291 -12.65 11.08 -23.96
C GLN A 291 -12.07 10.48 -25.25
N ASP A 292 -11.58 11.31 -26.16
CA ASP A 292 -11.03 10.88 -27.46
C ASP A 292 -9.65 10.22 -27.31
N HIS A 293 -9.01 10.38 -26.14
CA HIS A 293 -7.69 9.84 -25.82
C HIS A 293 -7.75 8.67 -24.83
N ILE A 294 -8.93 8.06 -24.64
CA ILE A 294 -9.13 6.94 -23.72
C ILE A 294 -9.49 5.69 -24.50
N VAL A 295 -8.74 4.61 -24.28
CA VAL A 295 -9.04 3.27 -24.77
C VAL A 295 -9.18 2.31 -23.59
N ALA A 296 -10.36 1.73 -23.46
CA ALA A 296 -10.64 0.72 -22.44
C ALA A 296 -11.36 -0.45 -23.13
N PRO A 297 -10.62 -1.39 -23.73
CA PRO A 297 -11.19 -2.51 -24.47
C PRO A 297 -12.01 -3.44 -23.57
N ASP A 298 -13.06 -4.04 -24.10
CA ASP A 298 -13.96 -4.91 -23.34
C ASP A 298 -13.24 -6.08 -22.65
N HIS A 299 -12.25 -6.68 -23.29
CA HIS A 299 -11.46 -7.79 -22.74
C HIS A 299 -10.06 -7.34 -22.25
N SER A 300 -9.93 -6.10 -21.79
CA SER A 300 -8.64 -5.49 -21.41
C SER A 300 -7.83 -6.27 -20.38
N HIS A 301 -8.45 -7.13 -19.58
CA HIS A 301 -7.81 -8.01 -18.60
C HIS A 301 -7.23 -9.31 -19.20
N LEU A 302 -7.56 -9.61 -20.47
CA LEU A 302 -7.14 -10.83 -21.17
C LEU A 302 -6.09 -10.57 -22.27
N PHE A 303 -5.67 -9.33 -22.48
CA PHE A 303 -4.82 -8.95 -23.62
C PHE A 303 -3.49 -9.72 -23.70
N ALA A 304 -2.91 -10.11 -22.57
CA ALA A 304 -1.73 -10.96 -22.54
C ALA A 304 -2.05 -12.39 -23.09
N ALA A 305 -3.17 -13.00 -22.66
CA ALA A 305 -3.59 -14.30 -23.16
C ALA A 305 -3.99 -14.24 -24.63
N VAL A 306 -4.78 -13.24 -25.03
CA VAL A 306 -5.18 -13.02 -26.43
C VAL A 306 -3.98 -12.85 -27.34
N GLY A 307 -3.07 -11.97 -27.00
CA GLY A 307 -1.86 -11.75 -27.80
C GLY A 307 -0.89 -12.94 -27.77
N SER A 308 -0.90 -13.75 -26.71
CA SER A 308 -0.17 -15.03 -26.69
C SER A 308 -0.77 -16.00 -27.71
N ALA A 309 -2.11 -16.12 -27.79
CA ALA A 309 -2.80 -16.93 -28.82
C ALA A 309 -2.44 -16.47 -30.23
N MET A 310 -2.46 -15.15 -30.50
CA MET A 310 -2.10 -14.58 -31.79
C MET A 310 -0.63 -14.80 -32.19
N ASN A 311 0.25 -15.06 -31.23
CA ASN A 311 1.66 -15.42 -31.45
C ASN A 311 1.92 -16.93 -31.41
N ALA A 312 0.88 -17.75 -31.35
CA ALA A 312 1.03 -19.20 -31.39
C ALA A 312 1.69 -19.65 -32.69
N LYS A 313 2.51 -20.68 -32.60
CA LYS A 313 3.20 -21.23 -33.76
C LYS A 313 2.38 -22.34 -34.40
N GLU A 314 2.22 -22.29 -35.72
CA GLU A 314 1.44 -23.28 -36.50
C GLU A 314 2.11 -24.67 -36.52
N ASP A 315 3.39 -24.76 -36.19
CA ASP A 315 4.14 -26.04 -36.18
C ASP A 315 3.95 -26.85 -34.87
N VAL A 316 3.27 -26.29 -33.89
CA VAL A 316 2.97 -26.96 -32.61
C VAL A 316 1.44 -27.11 -32.46
N THR A 317 0.97 -28.34 -32.53
CA THR A 317 -0.44 -28.68 -32.32
C THR A 317 -0.60 -29.64 -31.16
N VAL A 318 -1.49 -29.34 -30.23
CA VAL A 318 -1.74 -30.13 -29.03
C VAL A 318 -3.23 -30.22 -28.77
N SER A 319 -3.73 -31.38 -28.35
CA SER A 319 -5.12 -31.51 -27.90
C SER A 319 -5.30 -30.99 -26.46
N LEU A 320 -6.47 -30.40 -26.17
CA LEU A 320 -6.79 -29.96 -24.80
C LEU A 320 -6.72 -31.12 -23.81
N ASP A 321 -7.12 -32.31 -24.21
CA ASP A 321 -7.06 -33.52 -23.36
C ASP A 321 -5.63 -33.85 -22.95
N HIS A 322 -4.72 -33.84 -23.91
CA HIS A 322 -3.28 -34.11 -23.60
C HIS A 322 -2.70 -33.10 -22.60
N MET A 323 -3.03 -31.82 -22.76
CA MET A 323 -2.58 -30.80 -21.80
C MET A 323 -3.18 -30.99 -20.40
N ILE A 324 -4.46 -31.37 -20.31
CA ILE A 324 -5.15 -31.65 -19.04
C ILE A 324 -4.49 -32.86 -18.35
N ASP A 325 -4.19 -33.94 -19.11
CA ASP A 325 -3.56 -35.15 -18.56
C ASP A 325 -2.15 -34.88 -18.07
N GLN A 326 -1.35 -34.10 -18.83
CA GLN A 326 0.00 -33.69 -18.41
C GLN A 326 -0.03 -32.88 -17.11
N LEU A 327 -0.94 -31.91 -16.99
CA LEU A 327 -1.09 -31.10 -15.77
C LEU A 327 -1.52 -31.95 -14.57
N SER A 328 -2.31 -33.00 -14.79
CA SER A 328 -2.80 -33.91 -13.75
C SER A 328 -1.72 -34.90 -13.24
N SER A 329 -0.65 -35.13 -14.00
CA SER A 329 0.44 -36.06 -13.63
C SER A 329 1.42 -35.48 -12.61
N GLY A 330 1.35 -34.17 -12.34
CA GLY A 330 2.20 -33.46 -11.38
C GLY A 330 3.62 -33.18 -11.90
N ILE A 331 4.18 -32.05 -11.52
CA ILE A 331 5.55 -31.63 -11.86
C ILE A 331 6.46 -31.90 -10.66
N LYS A 332 7.47 -32.76 -10.81
CA LYS A 332 8.54 -32.89 -9.82
C LYS A 332 9.56 -31.78 -10.03
N MET A 333 9.71 -30.90 -9.04
CA MET A 333 10.67 -29.80 -9.10
C MET A 333 11.86 -30.08 -8.15
N GLU A 334 13.05 -29.70 -8.57
CA GLU A 334 14.22 -29.61 -7.69
C GLU A 334 14.22 -28.28 -6.96
N PHE A 335 14.56 -28.30 -5.66
CA PHE A 335 14.49 -27.15 -4.79
C PHE A 335 15.82 -26.42 -4.70
N GLU A 336 15.86 -25.13 -5.01
CA GLU A 336 17.02 -24.25 -4.76
C GLU A 336 16.94 -23.51 -3.41
N VAL A 337 15.75 -23.41 -2.79
CA VAL A 337 15.56 -22.65 -1.54
C VAL A 337 16.08 -23.43 -0.34
N LYS A 338 16.79 -22.73 0.55
CA LYS A 338 17.24 -23.30 1.83
C LYS A 338 16.07 -23.75 2.68
N ARG A 339 16.23 -24.90 3.33
CA ARG A 339 15.25 -25.49 4.23
C ARG A 339 15.68 -25.28 5.68
N MET A 340 14.68 -25.23 6.56
CA MET A 340 14.85 -25.10 8.01
C MET A 340 14.37 -26.37 8.69
N GLU A 341 14.69 -26.52 9.98
CA GLU A 341 14.22 -27.64 10.77
C GLU A 341 12.69 -27.56 10.99
N PRO A 342 11.99 -28.70 11.02
CA PRO A 342 10.59 -28.77 11.44
C PRO A 342 10.36 -28.11 12.80
N LEU A 343 9.19 -27.49 12.98
CA LEU A 343 8.81 -26.89 14.26
C LEU A 343 8.63 -27.96 15.34
N PHE A 344 7.93 -29.02 15.03
CA PHE A 344 7.74 -30.21 15.86
C PHE A 344 8.08 -31.46 15.05
N ALA A 345 8.86 -32.36 15.65
CA ALA A 345 9.23 -33.59 14.99
C ALA A 345 8.15 -34.68 15.16
N THR A 346 7.43 -34.66 16.27
CA THR A 346 6.39 -35.65 16.61
C THR A 346 5.21 -34.98 17.32
N GLN A 347 4.07 -35.68 17.37
CA GLN A 347 2.92 -35.27 18.15
C GLN A 347 3.27 -35.16 19.64
N ALA A 348 4.05 -36.08 20.19
CA ALA A 348 4.49 -36.08 21.59
C ALA A 348 5.33 -34.82 21.96
N ASP A 349 6.15 -34.32 21.04
CA ASP A 349 6.90 -33.05 21.20
C ASP A 349 5.95 -31.87 21.30
N TYR A 350 4.91 -31.86 20.45
CA TYR A 350 3.88 -30.82 20.47
C TYR A 350 3.01 -30.88 21.73
N ASP A 351 2.61 -32.08 22.17
CA ASP A 351 1.82 -32.26 23.39
C ASP A 351 2.58 -31.81 24.65
N THR A 352 3.89 -32.08 24.70
CA THR A 352 4.78 -31.58 25.77
C THR A 352 4.87 -30.07 25.79
N PHE A 353 5.01 -29.45 24.60
CA PHE A 353 5.01 -27.99 24.45
C PHE A 353 3.68 -27.37 24.91
N LEU A 354 2.54 -27.94 24.53
CA LEU A 354 1.23 -27.47 24.95
C LEU A 354 1.05 -27.54 26.46
N ALA A 355 1.36 -28.69 27.06
CA ALA A 355 1.20 -28.89 28.51
C ALA A 355 1.99 -27.86 29.34
N ARG A 356 3.18 -27.47 28.86
CA ARG A 356 3.99 -26.44 29.51
C ARG A 356 3.32 -25.05 29.44
N HIS A 357 2.79 -24.67 28.30
CA HIS A 357 2.16 -23.36 28.14
C HIS A 357 0.78 -23.27 28.77
N GLU A 358 0.04 -24.37 28.88
CA GLU A 358 -1.28 -24.43 29.54
C GLU A 358 -1.19 -24.26 31.08
N SER A 359 0.01 -24.32 31.68
CA SER A 359 0.20 -24.07 33.12
C SER A 359 0.05 -22.59 33.50
N HIS A 360 0.21 -21.66 32.59
CA HIS A 360 0.17 -20.22 32.84
C HIS A 360 -1.23 -19.63 32.60
N THR A 361 -2.17 -19.94 33.47
CA THR A 361 -3.59 -19.55 33.39
C THR A 361 -3.97 -18.51 34.41
N VAL A 362 -4.82 -17.55 33.99
CA VAL A 362 -5.45 -16.63 34.93
C VAL A 362 -6.62 -17.33 35.68
N LYS A 363 -6.74 -17.05 36.97
CA LYS A 363 -7.92 -17.48 37.71
C LYS A 363 -9.18 -16.85 37.09
N ARG A 364 -10.17 -17.65 36.75
CA ARG A 364 -11.43 -17.19 36.15
C ARG A 364 -12.54 -17.22 37.17
N GLY A 365 -13.38 -16.18 37.18
CA GLY A 365 -14.65 -16.12 37.91
C GLY A 365 -15.83 -16.06 36.94
N ASP A 366 -17.03 -16.29 37.45
CA ASP A 366 -18.27 -16.14 36.71
C ASP A 366 -18.91 -14.79 37.04
N LEU A 367 -18.94 -13.89 36.06
CA LEU A 367 -19.52 -12.55 36.25
C LEU A 367 -20.98 -12.60 36.67
N SER A 368 -21.75 -13.57 36.20
CA SER A 368 -23.19 -13.67 36.48
C SER A 368 -23.54 -14.00 37.94
N THR A 369 -22.58 -14.58 38.65
CA THR A 369 -22.73 -14.96 40.07
C THR A 369 -21.84 -14.13 41.02
N TYR A 370 -21.06 -13.20 40.45
CA TYR A 370 -20.11 -12.40 41.21
C TYR A 370 -20.82 -11.38 42.12
N SER A 371 -20.21 -11.08 43.24
CA SER A 371 -20.68 -10.05 44.19
C SER A 371 -19.48 -9.22 44.65
N GLY A 372 -19.63 -7.93 44.64
CA GLY A 372 -18.59 -6.99 45.08
C GLY A 372 -18.10 -6.05 43.97
N GLU A 373 -16.92 -5.50 44.18
CA GLU A 373 -16.30 -4.53 43.29
C GLU A 373 -15.62 -5.20 42.11
N CYS A 374 -15.84 -4.65 40.89
CA CYS A 374 -15.17 -5.05 39.66
C CYS A 374 -14.34 -3.89 39.14
N PHE A 375 -13.29 -4.19 38.39
CA PHE A 375 -12.36 -3.20 37.82
C PHE A 375 -12.28 -3.41 36.33
N LEU A 376 -12.58 -2.34 35.59
CA LEU A 376 -12.66 -2.38 34.12
C LEU A 376 -11.35 -1.90 33.50
N GLY A 377 -10.80 -2.71 32.59
CA GLY A 377 -9.71 -2.33 31.72
C GLY A 377 -10.12 -2.39 30.26
N ILE A 378 -9.78 -1.35 29.48
CA ILE A 378 -10.05 -1.28 28.05
C ILE A 378 -8.74 -1.00 27.32
N ASP A 379 -8.32 -1.90 26.44
CA ASP A 379 -7.24 -1.69 25.49
C ASP A 379 -7.82 -1.34 24.12
N ALA A 380 -7.76 -0.08 23.78
CA ALA A 380 -8.24 0.47 22.51
C ALA A 380 -7.11 0.51 21.50
N GLY A 381 -6.80 -0.64 20.89
CA GLY A 381 -5.79 -0.74 19.85
C GLY A 381 -6.24 -0.12 18.53
N SER A 382 -5.31 -0.05 17.56
CA SER A 382 -5.56 0.55 16.25
C SER A 382 -6.57 -0.24 15.39
N THR A 383 -6.58 -1.56 15.51
CA THR A 383 -7.45 -2.46 14.72
C THR A 383 -8.46 -3.22 15.57
N THR A 384 -8.17 -3.42 16.83
CA THR A 384 -8.98 -4.23 17.76
C THR A 384 -9.19 -3.52 19.08
N THR A 385 -10.34 -3.75 19.69
CA THR A 385 -10.62 -3.34 21.06
C THR A 385 -10.71 -4.60 21.93
N LYS A 386 -10.03 -4.57 23.07
CA LYS A 386 -10.07 -5.62 24.08
C LYS A 386 -10.59 -5.02 25.37
N VAL A 387 -11.35 -5.80 26.11
CA VAL A 387 -11.88 -5.41 27.41
C VAL A 387 -11.66 -6.55 28.39
N ALA A 388 -11.26 -6.22 29.59
CA ALA A 388 -11.16 -7.15 30.71
C ALA A 388 -11.88 -6.55 31.92
N LEU A 389 -12.64 -7.40 32.65
CA LEU A 389 -13.22 -7.08 33.92
C LEU A 389 -12.63 -8.02 34.98
N VAL A 390 -12.01 -7.48 36.00
CA VAL A 390 -11.40 -8.29 37.06
C VAL A 390 -12.08 -8.06 38.39
N GLY A 391 -12.09 -9.09 39.22
CA GLY A 391 -12.57 -9.02 40.62
C GLY A 391 -11.52 -8.42 41.56
N GLU A 392 -11.90 -8.29 42.83
CA GLU A 392 -11.02 -7.79 43.89
C GLU A 392 -9.77 -8.68 44.10
N ASP A 393 -9.90 -9.99 43.90
CA ASP A 393 -8.79 -10.94 43.99
C ASP A 393 -7.93 -11.03 42.69
N GLY A 394 -8.23 -10.26 41.68
CA GLY A 394 -7.55 -10.29 40.39
C GLY A 394 -8.05 -11.39 39.45
N SER A 395 -9.08 -12.12 39.80
CA SER A 395 -9.71 -13.13 38.92
C SER A 395 -10.35 -12.43 37.73
N LEU A 396 -10.19 -13.01 36.52
CA LEU A 396 -10.81 -12.53 35.29
C LEU A 396 -12.29 -12.95 35.25
N LEU A 397 -13.22 -11.99 35.38
CA LEU A 397 -14.65 -12.19 35.38
C LEU A 397 -15.27 -12.17 34.00
N TYR A 398 -14.72 -11.32 33.11
CA TYR A 398 -15.18 -11.16 31.75
C TYR A 398 -14.03 -10.69 30.85
N HIS A 399 -14.06 -11.12 29.61
CA HIS A 399 -13.13 -10.62 28.58
C HIS A 399 -13.84 -10.50 27.23
N PHE A 400 -13.33 -9.54 26.44
CA PHE A 400 -13.80 -9.27 25.09
C PHE A 400 -12.61 -8.99 24.17
N TYR A 401 -12.69 -9.48 22.96
CA TYR A 401 -11.68 -9.21 21.93
C TYR A 401 -12.36 -9.17 20.55
N ASP A 402 -12.42 -8.01 19.92
CA ASP A 402 -13.00 -7.91 18.58
C ASP A 402 -12.38 -6.77 17.77
N ASN A 403 -12.60 -6.83 16.45
CA ASN A 403 -12.16 -5.80 15.51
C ASN A 403 -12.97 -4.51 15.66
N ASN A 404 -12.30 -3.36 15.48
CA ASN A 404 -12.92 -2.04 15.58
C ASN A 404 -13.89 -1.75 14.45
N ASN A 405 -13.79 -2.44 13.31
CA ASN A 405 -14.64 -2.23 12.14
C ASN A 405 -14.79 -0.75 11.75
N GLY A 406 -13.73 0.05 11.97
CA GLY A 406 -13.72 1.49 11.71
C GLY A 406 -14.30 2.36 12.84
N SER A 407 -14.73 1.78 13.97
CA SER A 407 -15.20 2.56 15.12
C SER A 407 -14.87 1.90 16.47
N THR A 408 -13.81 2.37 17.10
CA THR A 408 -13.40 1.95 18.44
C THR A 408 -14.51 2.16 19.48
N ILE A 409 -15.24 3.29 19.38
CA ILE A 409 -16.36 3.60 20.32
C ILE A 409 -17.48 2.57 20.17
N ALA A 410 -17.90 2.26 18.94
CA ALA A 410 -18.98 1.30 18.72
C ALA A 410 -18.60 -0.10 19.22
N THR A 411 -17.35 -0.52 19.01
CA THR A 411 -16.85 -1.82 19.51
C THR A 411 -16.80 -1.85 21.04
N ALA A 412 -16.33 -0.79 21.68
CA ALA A 412 -16.35 -0.69 23.13
C ALA A 412 -17.78 -0.68 23.70
N ILE A 413 -18.75 -0.02 23.05
CA ILE A 413 -20.18 -0.05 23.45
C ILE A 413 -20.74 -1.48 23.38
N ARG A 414 -20.37 -2.30 22.37
CA ARG A 414 -20.77 -3.71 22.30
C ARG A 414 -20.26 -4.48 23.53
N ALA A 415 -18.98 -4.35 23.86
CA ALA A 415 -18.43 -4.98 25.05
C ALA A 415 -19.17 -4.55 26.34
N MET A 416 -19.49 -3.25 26.47
CA MET A 416 -20.28 -2.76 27.62
C MET A 416 -21.71 -3.31 27.64
N SER A 417 -22.31 -3.57 26.47
CA SER A 417 -23.63 -4.22 26.38
C SER A 417 -23.58 -5.66 26.89
N GLU A 418 -22.53 -6.41 26.53
CA GLU A 418 -22.34 -7.78 26.98
C GLU A 418 -22.06 -7.86 28.48
N ILE A 419 -21.23 -6.93 29.00
CA ILE A 419 -21.01 -6.82 30.45
C ILE A 419 -22.33 -6.53 31.15
N LYS A 420 -23.12 -5.58 30.69
CA LYS A 420 -24.40 -5.22 31.29
C LYS A 420 -25.38 -6.40 31.33
N ALA A 421 -25.39 -7.23 30.29
CA ALA A 421 -26.27 -8.40 30.22
C ALA A 421 -25.95 -9.48 31.27
N GLN A 422 -24.70 -9.50 31.76
CA GLN A 422 -24.19 -10.52 32.68
C GLN A 422 -23.94 -9.97 34.09
N LEU A 423 -23.79 -8.66 34.26
CA LEU A 423 -23.45 -8.04 35.57
C LEU A 423 -24.67 -8.08 36.51
N PRO A 424 -24.61 -8.82 37.64
CA PRO A 424 -25.73 -8.89 38.60
C PRO A 424 -25.81 -7.59 39.41
N GLU A 425 -26.96 -7.37 40.07
CA GLU A 425 -27.18 -6.22 40.96
C GLU A 425 -26.25 -6.19 42.18
N THR A 426 -25.70 -7.35 42.54
CA THR A 426 -24.74 -7.51 43.63
C THR A 426 -23.32 -7.08 43.30
N ALA A 427 -23.02 -6.80 42.04
CA ALA A 427 -21.71 -6.38 41.55
C ALA A 427 -21.77 -5.02 40.84
N HIS A 428 -20.69 -4.25 40.96
CA HIS A 428 -20.58 -2.96 40.30
C HIS A 428 -19.15 -2.66 39.87
N ILE A 429 -18.99 -1.87 38.82
CA ILE A 429 -17.70 -1.39 38.35
C ILE A 429 -17.26 -0.24 39.25
N ALA A 430 -16.26 -0.49 40.10
CA ALA A 430 -15.77 0.47 41.08
C ALA A 430 -14.78 1.47 40.49
N TRP A 431 -13.99 1.07 39.50
CA TRP A 431 -12.98 1.90 38.80
C TRP A 431 -12.70 1.40 37.40
N SER A 432 -12.20 2.29 36.55
CA SER A 432 -11.99 2.00 35.13
C SER A 432 -10.71 2.62 34.58
N CYS A 433 -10.01 1.91 33.71
CA CYS A 433 -8.80 2.39 33.04
C CYS A 433 -8.83 2.04 31.56
N SER A 434 -8.39 2.97 30.72
CA SER A 434 -8.14 2.74 29.30
C SER A 434 -6.66 2.81 28.96
N THR A 435 -6.28 2.07 27.91
CA THR A 435 -4.93 2.08 27.37
C THR A 435 -4.98 1.93 25.83
N GLY A 436 -3.83 1.98 25.16
CA GLY A 436 -3.71 1.85 23.71
C GLY A 436 -3.94 3.16 22.95
N TYR A 437 -3.89 3.11 21.61
CA TYR A 437 -4.02 4.29 20.74
C TYR A 437 -5.32 5.08 20.92
N GLY A 438 -6.41 4.40 21.27
CA GLY A 438 -7.73 5.01 21.51
C GLY A 438 -7.99 5.38 22.96
N GLU A 439 -6.98 5.32 23.84
CA GLU A 439 -7.10 5.58 25.29
C GLU A 439 -7.85 6.88 25.56
N ALA A 440 -7.34 8.00 25.09
CA ALA A 440 -7.90 9.32 25.37
C ALA A 440 -9.31 9.52 24.77
N LEU A 441 -9.59 8.90 23.64
CA LEU A 441 -10.92 8.92 23.01
C LEU A 441 -11.95 8.21 23.90
N LEU A 442 -11.67 6.98 24.33
CA LEU A 442 -12.60 6.22 25.17
C LEU A 442 -12.72 6.80 26.58
N LYS A 443 -11.59 7.28 27.15
CA LYS A 443 -11.63 8.01 28.41
C LYS A 443 -12.58 9.22 28.33
N SER A 444 -12.50 9.99 27.26
CA SER A 444 -13.41 11.14 27.05
C SER A 444 -14.86 10.72 26.77
N ALA A 445 -15.08 9.67 25.96
CA ALA A 445 -16.41 9.20 25.58
C ALA A 445 -17.19 8.63 26.77
N PHE A 446 -16.54 7.76 27.57
CA PHE A 446 -17.16 7.02 28.66
C PHE A 446 -16.91 7.67 30.03
N MET A 447 -16.09 8.72 30.12
CA MET A 447 -15.63 9.37 31.35
C MET A 447 -14.87 8.42 32.27
N LEU A 448 -14.02 7.56 31.69
CA LEU A 448 -13.23 6.59 32.45
C LEU A 448 -12.31 7.30 33.47
N ASP A 449 -12.06 6.64 34.59
CA ASP A 449 -11.33 7.23 35.71
C ASP A 449 -9.85 7.48 35.38
N GLU A 450 -9.22 6.47 34.76
CA GLU A 450 -7.80 6.49 34.43
C GLU A 450 -7.57 6.34 32.92
N GLY A 451 -6.41 6.79 32.50
CA GLY A 451 -5.80 6.45 31.20
C GLY A 451 -4.33 6.16 31.44
N GLU A 452 -3.83 5.05 30.95
CA GLU A 452 -2.48 4.63 31.21
C GLU A 452 -1.72 4.31 29.91
N VAL A 453 -0.43 4.51 29.93
CA VAL A 453 0.46 4.18 28.81
C VAL A 453 0.43 2.66 28.58
N GLU A 454 0.32 2.27 27.35
CA GLU A 454 0.17 0.86 26.93
C GLU A 454 1.30 -0.04 27.47
N THR A 455 2.55 0.43 27.46
CA THR A 455 3.70 -0.32 27.97
C THR A 455 3.61 -0.63 29.47
N ILE A 456 3.04 0.29 30.25
CA ILE A 456 2.82 0.09 31.69
C ILE A 456 1.70 -0.95 31.91
N SER A 457 0.61 -0.86 31.16
CA SER A 457 -0.46 -1.85 31.24
C SER A 457 0.04 -3.26 30.88
N HIS A 458 0.86 -3.40 29.86
CA HIS A 458 1.48 -4.66 29.48
C HIS A 458 2.43 -5.19 30.55
N TYR A 459 3.19 -4.32 31.21
CA TYR A 459 4.07 -4.70 32.32
C TYR A 459 3.28 -5.21 33.51
N TYR A 460 2.22 -4.51 33.92
CA TYR A 460 1.36 -4.95 35.03
C TYR A 460 0.78 -6.34 34.82
N ALA A 461 0.34 -6.60 33.58
CA ALA A 461 -0.19 -7.92 33.21
C ALA A 461 0.91 -9.00 33.21
N ALA A 462 2.09 -8.70 32.68
CA ALA A 462 3.21 -9.66 32.63
C ALA A 462 3.71 -9.99 34.03
N ALA A 463 3.91 -9.00 34.89
CA ALA A 463 4.35 -9.17 36.28
C ALA A 463 3.33 -9.95 37.14
N PHE A 464 2.07 -10.00 36.75
CA PHE A 464 1.07 -10.83 37.43
C PHE A 464 1.34 -12.32 37.22
N PHE A 465 1.84 -12.73 36.03
CA PHE A 465 2.19 -14.13 35.70
C PHE A 465 3.63 -14.48 36.04
N GLU A 466 4.54 -13.53 35.86
CA GLU A 466 5.99 -13.68 36.09
C GLU A 466 6.50 -12.43 36.82
N PRO A 467 6.51 -12.45 38.18
CA PRO A 467 6.90 -11.29 38.98
C PRO A 467 8.32 -10.79 38.72
N ASP A 468 9.23 -11.69 38.34
CA ASP A 468 10.64 -11.41 38.04
C ASP A 468 10.89 -11.21 36.54
N VAL A 469 9.87 -10.79 35.75
CA VAL A 469 9.98 -10.61 34.29
C VAL A 469 11.10 -9.65 33.90
N ASP A 470 12.00 -10.12 33.04
CA ASP A 470 13.12 -9.34 32.47
C ASP A 470 12.76 -8.68 31.16
N CYS A 471 11.97 -9.41 30.34
CA CYS A 471 11.65 -9.01 28.98
C CYS A 471 10.22 -9.40 28.60
N ILE A 472 9.52 -8.44 28.07
CA ILE A 472 8.18 -8.66 27.49
C ILE A 472 8.28 -8.48 26.00
N LEU A 473 7.89 -9.51 25.24
CA LEU A 473 7.76 -9.42 23.80
C LEU A 473 6.28 -9.45 23.44
N ASP A 474 5.76 -8.30 23.09
CA ASP A 474 4.39 -8.14 22.61
C ASP A 474 4.38 -8.08 21.08
N ILE A 475 3.68 -9.02 20.44
CA ILE A 475 3.47 -9.00 18.99
C ILE A 475 1.98 -8.92 18.72
N GLY A 476 1.54 -7.73 18.39
CA GLY A 476 0.17 -7.41 18.01
C GLY A 476 -0.12 -7.71 16.53
N GLY A 477 -1.26 -7.25 16.06
CA GLY A 477 -1.64 -7.36 14.65
C GLY A 477 -0.85 -6.44 13.72
N GLN A 478 -0.49 -5.24 14.15
CA GLN A 478 0.14 -4.21 13.32
C GLN A 478 1.49 -3.73 13.85
N ASP A 479 1.70 -3.82 15.12
CA ASP A 479 2.88 -3.35 15.84
C ASP A 479 3.51 -4.46 16.69
N MET A 480 4.69 -4.20 17.13
CA MET A 480 5.46 -5.08 17.99
C MET A 480 6.24 -4.22 18.98
N LYS A 481 6.30 -4.69 20.22
CA LYS A 481 7.02 -4.03 21.30
C LYS A 481 7.91 -5.05 22.03
N CYS A 482 9.13 -4.64 22.31
CA CYS A 482 9.98 -5.33 23.28
C CYS A 482 10.21 -4.37 24.45
N ILE A 483 9.73 -4.75 25.63
CA ILE A 483 9.82 -3.98 26.86
C ILE A 483 10.82 -4.69 27.76
N LYS A 484 11.92 -4.05 28.07
CA LYS A 484 12.90 -4.57 29.01
C LYS A 484 12.63 -4.01 30.40
N ILE A 485 12.69 -4.90 31.38
CA ILE A 485 12.42 -4.60 32.76
C ILE A 485 13.73 -4.77 33.54
N LYS A 486 14.00 -3.84 34.44
CA LYS A 486 15.12 -3.91 35.37
C LYS A 486 14.70 -3.38 36.73
N ASP A 487 15.00 -4.12 37.77
CA ASP A 487 14.65 -3.78 39.15
C ASP A 487 13.17 -3.39 39.32
N GLY A 488 12.26 -4.15 38.68
CA GLY A 488 10.81 -3.94 38.74
C GLY A 488 10.31 -2.67 38.02
N THR A 489 11.12 -2.09 37.14
CA THR A 489 10.76 -0.89 36.36
C THR A 489 11.05 -1.07 34.88
N VAL A 490 10.27 -0.37 34.02
CA VAL A 490 10.52 -0.36 32.59
C VAL A 490 11.82 0.41 32.31
N ASP A 491 12.86 -0.33 31.91
CA ASP A 491 14.19 0.23 31.56
C ASP A 491 14.23 0.78 30.13
N SER A 492 13.77 0.00 29.18
CA SER A 492 13.77 0.43 27.77
C SER A 492 12.62 -0.20 26.99
N VAL A 493 12.19 0.50 25.94
CA VAL A 493 11.14 0.02 25.04
C VAL A 493 11.62 0.17 23.60
N GLN A 494 11.56 -0.92 22.87
CA GLN A 494 11.83 -0.94 21.42
C GLN A 494 10.53 -1.22 20.69
N LEU A 495 10.19 -0.33 19.78
CA LEU A 495 8.91 -0.35 19.05
C LEU A 495 9.15 -0.55 17.57
N ASN A 496 8.26 -1.28 16.92
CA ASN A 496 8.13 -1.32 15.47
C ASN A 496 6.69 -0.98 15.08
N GLU A 497 6.42 0.29 14.93
CA GLU A 497 5.12 0.80 14.48
C GLU A 497 5.08 1.05 12.96
N ALA A 498 6.26 1.21 12.35
CA ALA A 498 6.38 1.60 10.94
C ALA A 498 6.26 0.43 9.96
N CYS A 499 6.43 -0.82 10.43
CA CYS A 499 6.45 -1.97 9.54
C CYS A 499 5.79 -3.19 10.17
N SER A 500 4.70 -3.65 9.60
CA SER A 500 4.00 -4.86 10.05
C SER A 500 4.75 -6.17 9.74
N SER A 501 5.95 -6.12 9.17
CA SER A 501 6.79 -7.32 8.99
C SER A 501 7.29 -7.80 10.35
N GLY A 502 6.81 -8.91 10.80
CA GLY A 502 7.02 -9.40 12.15
C GLY A 502 5.78 -9.29 13.04
N CYS A 503 4.63 -8.87 12.52
CA CYS A 503 3.36 -8.75 13.25
C CYS A 503 2.31 -9.71 12.68
N GLY A 504 1.20 -9.89 13.38
CA GLY A 504 0.14 -10.83 13.01
C GLY A 504 -0.47 -10.59 11.63
N SER A 505 -0.65 -9.32 11.23
CA SER A 505 -1.19 -8.98 9.91
C SER A 505 -0.31 -9.42 8.73
N PHE A 506 0.97 -9.65 8.98
CA PHE A 506 1.87 -10.25 8.01
C PHE A 506 1.45 -11.69 7.69
N ILE A 507 1.26 -12.52 8.74
CA ILE A 507 0.79 -13.90 8.59
C ILE A 507 -0.61 -13.93 7.99
N GLU A 508 -1.53 -13.08 8.47
CA GLU A 508 -2.89 -12.98 7.95
C GLU A 508 -2.93 -12.66 6.45
N THR A 509 -2.08 -11.75 6.01
CA THR A 509 -1.99 -11.38 4.58
C THR A 509 -1.61 -12.59 3.72
N PHE A 510 -0.63 -13.38 4.15
CA PHE A 510 -0.22 -14.58 3.41
C PHE A 510 -1.25 -15.71 3.51
N ALA A 511 -1.85 -15.94 4.67
CA ALA A 511 -2.93 -16.91 4.82
C ALA A 511 -4.07 -16.63 3.83
N LYS A 512 -4.55 -15.39 3.79
CA LYS A 512 -5.59 -14.96 2.83
C LYS A 512 -5.14 -15.10 1.37
N SER A 513 -3.90 -14.75 1.06
CA SER A 513 -3.37 -14.88 -0.31
C SER A 513 -3.28 -16.34 -0.79
N LEU A 514 -3.19 -17.27 0.14
CA LEU A 514 -3.16 -18.72 -0.09
C LEU A 514 -4.53 -19.39 0.13
N ASN A 515 -5.59 -18.59 0.34
CA ASN A 515 -6.96 -19.05 0.59
C ASN A 515 -7.11 -19.93 1.85
N TYR A 516 -6.38 -19.59 2.91
CA TYR A 516 -6.48 -20.23 4.22
C TYR A 516 -7.06 -19.29 5.26
N SER A 517 -7.80 -19.82 6.23
CA SER A 517 -8.03 -19.08 7.48
C SER A 517 -6.70 -18.94 8.22
N VAL A 518 -6.57 -17.91 9.06
CA VAL A 518 -5.34 -17.71 9.86
C VAL A 518 -5.09 -18.90 10.78
N ILE A 519 -6.15 -19.51 11.32
CA ILE A 519 -6.09 -20.66 12.22
C ILE A 519 -5.61 -21.91 11.47
N ASP A 520 -6.18 -22.20 10.31
CA ASP A 520 -5.80 -23.39 9.54
C ASP A 520 -4.39 -23.24 8.95
N PHE A 521 -4.00 -22.02 8.60
CA PHE A 521 -2.66 -21.69 8.16
C PHE A 521 -1.62 -21.92 9.29
N ALA A 522 -1.95 -21.49 10.51
CA ALA A 522 -1.11 -21.76 11.69
C ALA A 522 -0.96 -23.25 11.98
N LYS A 523 -2.09 -24.01 11.93
CA LYS A 523 -2.08 -25.47 12.13
C LYS A 523 -1.25 -26.19 11.08
N ALA A 524 -1.35 -25.79 9.81
CA ALA A 524 -0.57 -26.40 8.74
C ALA A 524 0.94 -26.30 8.97
N ALA A 525 1.43 -25.27 9.66
CA ALA A 525 2.84 -25.05 9.94
C ALA A 525 3.44 -26.04 10.94
N LEU A 526 2.64 -26.60 11.86
CA LEU A 526 3.13 -27.31 13.05
C LEU A 526 4.02 -28.52 12.70
N PHE A 527 3.59 -29.28 11.71
CA PHE A 527 4.27 -30.51 11.28
C PHE A 527 4.79 -30.40 9.84
N ALA A 528 5.15 -29.21 9.40
CA ALA A 528 5.78 -29.02 8.10
C ALA A 528 7.13 -29.76 8.06
N GLU A 529 7.31 -30.64 7.06
CA GLU A 529 8.50 -31.47 6.96
C GLU A 529 9.75 -30.70 6.55
N ASN A 530 9.56 -29.69 5.67
CA ASN A 530 10.64 -28.95 5.05
C ASN A 530 10.38 -27.43 5.08
N PRO A 531 10.31 -26.79 6.27
CA PRO A 531 10.03 -25.35 6.36
C PRO A 531 10.96 -24.51 5.50
N THR A 532 10.43 -23.59 4.72
CA THR A 532 11.21 -22.80 3.77
C THR A 532 11.90 -21.62 4.47
N ASP A 533 13.21 -21.41 4.27
CA ASP A 533 13.88 -20.21 4.79
C ASP A 533 13.54 -18.99 3.91
N LEU A 534 12.55 -18.23 4.32
CA LEU A 534 12.12 -17.01 3.65
C LEU A 534 12.96 -15.77 4.02
N GLY A 535 13.87 -15.90 4.99
CA GLY A 535 14.77 -14.84 5.44
C GLY A 535 14.07 -13.76 6.28
N THR A 536 14.71 -12.58 6.37
CA THR A 536 14.26 -11.44 7.19
C THR A 536 14.00 -10.22 6.32
N ARG A 537 12.86 -10.16 5.65
CA ARG A 537 12.50 -9.03 4.76
C ARG A 537 11.13 -8.48 5.10
N CYS A 538 10.85 -7.25 4.67
CA CYS A 538 9.51 -6.70 4.81
C CYS A 538 8.50 -7.47 3.94
N THR A 539 7.21 -7.32 4.23
CA THR A 539 6.11 -8.02 3.56
C THR A 539 6.18 -7.98 2.04
N VAL A 540 6.58 -6.84 1.48
CA VAL A 540 6.70 -6.63 0.03
C VAL A 540 7.78 -7.52 -0.60
N PHE A 541 8.97 -7.54 -0.01
CA PHE A 541 10.06 -8.39 -0.48
C PHE A 541 9.84 -9.88 -0.15
N MET A 542 9.12 -10.16 0.94
CA MET A 542 8.78 -11.52 1.35
C MET A 542 7.84 -12.18 0.34
N ASN A 543 6.96 -11.41 -0.26
CA ASN A 543 6.05 -11.89 -1.30
C ASN A 543 6.81 -12.56 -2.45
N SER A 544 7.91 -11.95 -2.88
CA SER A 544 8.79 -12.53 -3.92
C SER A 544 9.41 -13.86 -3.47
N ASN A 545 9.83 -13.96 -2.20
CA ASN A 545 10.41 -15.19 -1.67
C ASN A 545 9.36 -16.32 -1.53
N VAL A 546 8.15 -15.98 -1.06
CA VAL A 546 7.02 -16.92 -0.98
C VAL A 546 6.67 -17.44 -2.37
N LYS A 547 6.60 -16.57 -3.37
CA LYS A 547 6.32 -16.99 -4.74
C LYS A 547 7.44 -17.83 -5.37
N GLN A 548 8.69 -17.49 -5.06
CA GLN A 548 9.79 -18.33 -5.49
C GLN A 548 9.68 -19.73 -4.86
N ALA A 549 9.39 -19.81 -3.56
CA ALA A 549 9.16 -21.07 -2.86
C ALA A 549 7.99 -21.87 -3.49
N GLN A 550 6.89 -21.18 -3.85
CA GLN A 550 5.77 -21.82 -4.55
C GLN A 550 6.16 -22.37 -5.93
N LYS A 551 6.91 -21.57 -6.71
CA LYS A 551 7.44 -22.03 -8.02
C LYS A 551 8.35 -23.24 -7.90
N GLU A 552 9.04 -23.36 -6.77
CA GLU A 552 9.93 -24.49 -6.44
C GLU A 552 9.18 -25.64 -5.73
N GLY A 553 7.84 -25.58 -5.66
CA GLY A 553 7.00 -26.66 -5.15
C GLY A 553 6.95 -26.79 -3.63
N ALA A 554 7.28 -25.71 -2.88
CA ALA A 554 7.06 -25.70 -1.43
C ALA A 554 5.57 -25.80 -1.10
N THR A 555 5.22 -26.65 -0.16
CA THR A 555 3.85 -26.81 0.30
C THR A 555 3.38 -25.58 1.08
N VAL A 556 2.06 -25.42 1.22
CA VAL A 556 1.52 -24.37 2.09
C VAL A 556 1.98 -24.51 3.53
N ALA A 557 2.15 -25.73 4.01
CA ALA A 557 2.70 -26.08 5.32
C ALA A 557 4.14 -25.53 5.48
N ASP A 558 5.02 -25.81 4.51
CA ASP A 558 6.42 -25.35 4.52
C ASP A 558 6.53 -23.83 4.48
N ILE A 559 5.67 -23.19 3.69
CA ILE A 559 5.61 -21.72 3.59
C ILE A 559 5.09 -21.12 4.90
N SER A 560 4.06 -21.70 5.51
CA SER A 560 3.49 -21.22 6.77
C SER A 560 4.50 -21.29 7.90
N ALA A 561 5.20 -22.43 8.03
CA ALA A 561 6.28 -22.60 9.00
C ALA A 561 7.43 -21.62 8.74
N GLY A 562 7.82 -21.44 7.48
CA GLY A 562 8.85 -20.47 7.08
C GLY A 562 8.47 -19.02 7.42
N LEU A 563 7.20 -18.65 7.29
CA LEU A 563 6.69 -17.34 7.70
C LEU A 563 6.69 -17.16 9.22
N ALA A 564 6.33 -18.19 9.99
CA ALA A 564 6.42 -18.15 11.45
C ALA A 564 7.87 -17.90 11.91
N TYR A 565 8.85 -18.60 11.35
CA TYR A 565 10.27 -18.32 11.58
C TYR A 565 10.66 -16.89 11.16
N SER A 566 10.19 -16.44 10.03
CA SER A 566 10.50 -15.10 9.51
C SER A 566 9.98 -13.97 10.39
N VAL A 567 8.77 -14.11 10.94
CA VAL A 567 8.19 -13.15 11.91
C VAL A 567 9.14 -12.97 13.09
N ILE A 568 9.58 -14.08 13.68
CA ILE A 568 10.47 -14.04 14.86
C ILE A 568 11.88 -13.58 14.49
N LYS A 569 12.44 -14.01 13.36
CA LYS A 569 13.72 -13.48 12.88
C LYS A 569 13.67 -11.96 12.69
N ASN A 570 12.56 -11.41 12.15
CA ASN A 570 12.37 -9.98 12.02
C ASN A 570 12.28 -9.29 13.39
N ALA A 571 11.50 -9.86 14.32
CA ALA A 571 11.39 -9.36 15.68
C ALA A 571 12.76 -9.26 16.36
N LEU A 572 13.45 -10.37 16.44
CA LEU A 572 14.69 -10.47 17.21
C LEU A 572 15.87 -9.73 16.55
N TYR A 573 16.09 -9.91 15.25
CA TYR A 573 17.30 -9.41 14.60
C TYR A 573 17.15 -8.02 13.96
N LYS A 574 15.94 -7.60 13.57
CA LYS A 574 15.72 -6.29 12.91
C LYS A 574 15.23 -5.22 13.87
N VAL A 575 14.31 -5.57 14.75
CA VAL A 575 13.71 -4.63 15.70
C VAL A 575 14.52 -4.59 17.00
N ILE A 576 14.59 -5.72 17.70
CA ILE A 576 15.27 -5.81 19.01
C ILE A 576 16.79 -5.78 18.83
N LYS A 577 17.28 -6.29 17.69
CA LYS A 577 18.73 -6.34 17.34
C LYS A 577 19.56 -7.10 18.36
N ILE A 578 19.02 -8.24 18.83
CA ILE A 578 19.78 -9.11 19.73
C ILE A 578 21.05 -9.63 19.04
N THR A 579 22.11 -9.75 19.81
CA THR A 579 23.38 -10.32 19.39
C THR A 579 23.62 -11.70 20.04
N SER A 580 22.98 -11.93 21.17
CA SER A 580 23.01 -13.18 21.93
C SER A 580 21.63 -13.48 22.53
N PRO A 581 21.24 -14.76 22.72
CA PRO A 581 20.05 -15.13 23.48
C PRO A 581 19.97 -14.49 24.87
N SER A 582 21.11 -14.32 25.54
CA SER A 582 21.20 -13.67 26.86
C SER A 582 20.75 -12.21 26.85
N ASP A 583 20.66 -11.57 25.70
CA ASP A 583 20.16 -10.18 25.59
C ASP A 583 18.68 -10.06 25.95
N LEU A 584 17.92 -11.17 25.94
CA LEU A 584 16.50 -11.22 26.32
C LEU A 584 16.27 -11.35 27.83
N GLY A 585 17.28 -11.78 28.58
CA GLY A 585 17.12 -12.18 29.99
C GLY A 585 16.72 -13.64 30.17
N THR A 586 16.29 -14.00 31.35
CA THR A 586 15.91 -15.38 31.74
C THR A 586 14.41 -15.54 31.92
N HIS A 587 13.71 -14.48 32.31
CA HIS A 587 12.27 -14.46 32.57
C HIS A 587 11.55 -13.70 31.45
N VAL A 588 11.22 -14.42 30.37
CA VAL A 588 10.64 -13.83 29.17
C VAL A 588 9.14 -14.10 29.10
N VAL A 589 8.34 -13.06 29.07
CA VAL A 589 6.88 -13.16 28.84
C VAL A 589 6.57 -12.77 27.40
N VAL A 590 5.85 -13.63 26.69
CA VAL A 590 5.35 -13.34 25.32
C VAL A 590 3.87 -13.08 25.34
N GLN A 591 3.43 -12.06 24.64
CA GLN A 591 2.05 -11.62 24.63
C GLN A 591 1.66 -11.00 23.28
N GLY A 592 0.40 -10.60 23.13
CA GLY A 592 -0.18 -10.19 21.86
C GLY A 592 -0.84 -11.34 21.11
N GLY A 593 -1.85 -11.02 20.30
CA GLY A 593 -2.67 -12.03 19.60
C GLY A 593 -1.88 -12.95 18.68
N THR A 594 -0.72 -12.52 18.20
CA THR A 594 0.15 -13.31 17.29
C THR A 594 0.72 -14.55 17.99
N PHE A 595 0.94 -14.50 19.30
CA PHE A 595 1.45 -15.64 20.07
C PHE A 595 0.42 -16.72 20.39
N TYR A 596 -0.85 -16.54 20.03
CA TYR A 596 -1.80 -17.66 19.97
C TYR A 596 -1.49 -18.64 18.83
N ASN A 597 -0.64 -18.24 17.88
CA ASN A 597 -0.11 -19.13 16.87
C ASN A 597 1.08 -19.92 17.44
N ASP A 598 0.86 -21.22 17.74
CA ASP A 598 1.88 -22.10 18.32
C ASP A 598 3.12 -22.26 17.42
N ALA A 599 2.97 -22.11 16.09
CA ALA A 599 4.11 -22.13 15.18
C ALA A 599 5.02 -20.91 15.39
N VAL A 600 4.44 -19.73 15.66
CA VAL A 600 5.20 -18.52 15.99
C VAL A 600 5.88 -18.65 17.34
N LEU A 601 5.18 -19.13 18.35
CA LEU A 601 5.73 -19.35 19.67
C LEU A 601 6.88 -20.36 19.65
N ARG A 602 6.69 -21.49 18.98
CA ARG A 602 7.75 -22.48 18.84
C ARG A 602 8.96 -21.96 18.05
N SER A 603 8.71 -21.15 17.00
CA SER A 603 9.78 -20.47 16.27
C SER A 603 10.58 -19.53 17.17
N PHE A 604 9.91 -18.83 18.10
CA PHE A 604 10.59 -17.99 19.08
C PHE A 604 11.52 -18.80 19.96
N GLU A 605 11.03 -19.90 20.57
CA GLU A 605 11.84 -20.76 21.42
C GLU A 605 13.03 -21.38 20.68
N LYS A 606 12.82 -21.85 19.45
CA LYS A 606 13.90 -22.44 18.64
C LYS A 606 14.97 -21.42 18.24
N ILE A 607 14.61 -20.19 17.94
CA ILE A 607 15.55 -19.15 17.52
C ILE A 607 16.26 -18.51 18.71
N SER A 608 15.51 -18.20 19.78
CA SER A 608 16.07 -17.54 20.97
C SER A 608 16.79 -18.49 21.92
N GLY A 609 16.44 -19.76 21.90
CA GLY A 609 16.90 -20.75 22.89
C GLY A 609 16.30 -20.52 24.29
N CYS A 610 15.30 -19.63 24.42
CA CYS A 610 14.62 -19.32 25.67
C CYS A 610 13.26 -20.01 25.74
N GLU A 611 12.92 -20.59 26.88
CA GLU A 611 11.55 -20.95 27.20
C GLU A 611 10.79 -19.68 27.63
N ALA A 612 9.64 -19.41 26.98
CA ALA A 612 8.86 -18.22 27.27
C ALA A 612 7.60 -18.55 28.05
N VAL A 613 7.18 -17.65 28.94
CA VAL A 613 5.86 -17.68 29.57
C VAL A 613 4.85 -17.08 28.60
N ARG A 614 3.88 -17.88 28.15
CA ARG A 614 2.73 -17.40 27.38
C ARG A 614 1.47 -17.55 28.22
N PRO A 615 0.92 -16.44 28.79
CA PRO A 615 -0.36 -16.49 29.49
C PRO A 615 -1.50 -16.95 28.57
N ASP A 616 -2.50 -17.64 29.13
CA ASP A 616 -3.71 -18.06 28.41
C ASP A 616 -4.52 -16.88 27.87
N ILE A 617 -4.29 -15.69 28.40
CA ILE A 617 -4.89 -14.41 28.00
C ILE A 617 -3.93 -13.52 27.20
N ALA A 618 -2.92 -14.09 26.55
CA ALA A 618 -1.87 -13.35 25.82
C ALA A 618 -2.41 -12.25 24.88
N GLY A 619 -3.58 -12.44 24.28
CA GLY A 619 -4.19 -11.47 23.36
C GLY A 619 -4.88 -10.28 24.02
N ILE A 620 -5.13 -10.32 25.33
CA ILE A 620 -5.84 -9.26 26.06
C ILE A 620 -5.01 -8.67 27.21
N MET A 621 -3.70 -8.89 27.23
CA MET A 621 -2.81 -8.47 28.33
C MET A 621 -2.88 -6.96 28.59
N GLY A 622 -2.97 -6.12 27.54
CA GLY A 622 -3.12 -4.68 27.72
C GLY A 622 -4.40 -4.30 28.49
N ALA A 623 -5.52 -4.92 28.16
CA ALA A 623 -6.79 -4.70 28.85
C ALA A 623 -6.77 -5.27 30.29
N PHE A 624 -6.19 -6.46 30.49
CA PHE A 624 -6.05 -7.07 31.79
C PHE A 624 -5.15 -6.24 32.72
N GLY A 625 -4.01 -5.76 32.23
CA GLY A 625 -3.12 -4.86 32.97
C GLY A 625 -3.79 -3.53 33.31
N ALA A 626 -4.55 -2.94 32.37
CA ALA A 626 -5.34 -1.73 32.67
C ALA A 626 -6.38 -1.98 33.77
N ALA A 627 -7.01 -3.17 33.78
CA ALA A 627 -7.95 -3.55 34.86
C ALA A 627 -7.23 -3.73 36.22
N LEU A 628 -6.03 -4.31 36.22
CA LEU A 628 -5.20 -4.41 37.43
C LEU A 628 -4.79 -3.01 37.95
N ILE A 629 -4.44 -2.10 37.06
CA ILE A 629 -4.14 -0.70 37.40
C ILE A 629 -5.39 -0.01 37.97
N ALA A 630 -6.55 -0.22 37.36
CA ALA A 630 -7.82 0.30 37.87
C ALA A 630 -8.09 -0.20 39.29
N ARG A 631 -7.85 -1.50 39.57
CA ARG A 631 -7.96 -2.10 40.92
C ARG A 631 -7.03 -1.45 41.91
N GLU A 632 -5.76 -1.28 41.57
CA GLU A 632 -4.75 -0.73 42.47
C GLU A 632 -4.99 0.75 42.80
N ARG A 633 -5.39 1.54 41.80
CA ARG A 633 -5.58 2.99 41.93
C ARG A 633 -7.00 3.38 42.32
N CYS A 634 -7.87 2.45 42.57
CA CYS A 634 -9.26 2.71 42.96
C CYS A 634 -9.33 3.63 44.18
N ASN A 635 -9.97 4.77 44.01
CA ASN A 635 -10.23 5.70 45.11
C ASN A 635 -11.70 5.60 45.57
N ARG A 636 -11.94 4.69 46.49
CA ARG A 636 -13.28 4.42 47.01
C ARG A 636 -13.96 5.64 47.66
N SER A 637 -13.18 6.61 48.15
CA SER A 637 -13.74 7.84 48.75
C SER A 637 -14.31 8.79 47.72
N LYS A 638 -13.75 8.76 46.47
CA LYS A 638 -14.18 9.62 45.38
C LYS A 638 -15.31 8.98 44.53
N GLY A 639 -15.33 7.65 44.50
CA GLY A 639 -16.17 6.92 43.57
C GLY A 639 -15.78 7.07 42.11
N THR A 640 -16.31 6.20 41.25
CA THR A 640 -15.98 6.23 39.81
C THR A 640 -16.62 7.43 39.09
N SER A 641 -15.90 8.04 38.17
CA SER A 641 -16.38 9.05 37.23
C SER A 641 -17.01 8.46 35.99
N MET A 642 -16.84 7.15 35.76
CA MET A 642 -17.35 6.44 34.58
C MET A 642 -18.87 6.61 34.43
N LEU A 643 -19.32 6.82 33.22
CA LEU A 643 -20.74 6.81 32.92
C LEU A 643 -21.34 5.43 33.27
N SER A 644 -22.57 5.42 33.83
CA SER A 644 -23.29 4.14 34.02
C SER A 644 -23.43 3.41 32.69
N LEU A 645 -23.47 2.06 32.72
CA LEU A 645 -23.62 1.24 31.51
C LEU A 645 -24.82 1.68 30.67
N ASP A 646 -25.95 2.06 31.30
CA ASP A 646 -27.14 2.58 30.62
C ASP A 646 -26.83 3.86 29.79
N LYS A 647 -26.07 4.77 30.37
CA LYS A 647 -25.67 6.00 29.68
C LYS A 647 -24.68 5.74 28.56
N ILE A 648 -23.79 4.75 28.71
CA ILE A 648 -22.86 4.34 27.66
C ILE A 648 -23.62 3.70 26.48
N LEU A 649 -24.57 2.81 26.77
CA LEU A 649 -25.41 2.16 25.74
C LEU A 649 -26.33 3.15 25.01
N ALA A 650 -26.77 4.19 25.71
CA ALA A 650 -27.57 5.27 25.12
C ALA A 650 -26.71 6.40 24.49
N LEU A 651 -25.38 6.27 24.50
CA LEU A 651 -24.47 7.32 24.00
C LEU A 651 -24.67 7.57 22.51
N LYS A 652 -25.13 8.76 22.19
CA LYS A 652 -25.15 9.26 20.82
C LYS A 652 -23.92 10.12 20.60
N TYR A 653 -23.19 9.83 19.56
CA TYR A 653 -22.01 10.60 19.18
C TYR A 653 -22.05 10.93 17.69
N ASP A 654 -21.44 12.05 17.35
CA ASP A 654 -21.27 12.53 15.99
C ASP A 654 -19.80 12.81 15.73
N THR A 655 -19.32 12.37 14.58
CA THR A 655 -17.93 12.59 14.16
C THR A 655 -17.93 13.53 12.97
N SER A 656 -17.23 14.64 13.09
CA SER A 656 -17.08 15.60 12.00
C SER A 656 -15.62 15.95 11.81
N MET A 657 -15.27 16.33 10.58
CA MET A 657 -13.93 16.76 10.23
C MET A 657 -13.88 18.26 9.99
N ALA A 658 -12.79 18.88 10.41
CA ALA A 658 -12.54 20.29 10.16
C ALA A 658 -11.06 20.54 9.85
N ARG A 659 -10.76 21.59 9.09
CA ARG A 659 -9.39 22.05 8.93
C ARG A 659 -9.10 23.14 9.96
N CYS A 660 -8.05 22.93 10.76
CA CYS A 660 -7.56 23.94 11.68
C CYS A 660 -7.14 25.21 10.92
N LYS A 661 -7.60 26.35 11.38
CA LYS A 661 -7.25 27.67 10.82
C LYS A 661 -6.20 28.41 11.66
N GLY A 662 -5.64 27.75 12.68
CA GLY A 662 -4.74 28.38 13.65
C GLY A 662 -3.33 28.67 13.14
N CYS A 663 -2.88 27.99 12.06
CA CYS A 663 -1.56 28.20 11.44
C CYS A 663 -1.54 27.61 10.02
N THR A 664 -0.40 27.77 9.33
CA THR A 664 -0.19 27.28 7.96
C THR A 664 -0.19 25.75 7.80
N ASN A 665 -0.12 24.98 8.87
CA ASN A 665 -0.21 23.51 8.81
C ASN A 665 -1.60 23.01 8.41
N HIS A 666 -2.66 23.80 8.66
CA HIS A 666 -4.04 23.45 8.34
C HIS A 666 -4.39 21.98 8.68
N CYS A 667 -4.00 21.54 9.90
CA CYS A 667 -4.24 20.17 10.36
C CYS A 667 -5.69 19.75 10.11
N VAL A 668 -5.89 18.55 9.64
CA VAL A 668 -7.21 17.92 9.59
C VAL A 668 -7.54 17.49 11.01
N LEU A 669 -8.64 18.01 11.56
CA LEU A 669 -9.11 17.71 12.90
C LEU A 669 -10.30 16.75 12.79
N THR A 670 -10.29 15.70 13.58
CA THR A 670 -11.46 14.85 13.81
C THR A 670 -12.12 15.29 15.12
N ILE A 671 -13.37 15.67 15.07
CA ILE A 671 -14.12 16.19 16.21
C ILE A 671 -15.24 15.19 16.53
N ASN A 672 -15.08 14.50 17.64
CA ASN A 672 -16.09 13.60 18.19
C ASN A 672 -16.91 14.35 19.25
N ARG A 673 -18.23 14.44 19.07
CA ARG A 673 -19.15 15.09 20.00
C ARG A 673 -20.03 14.04 20.68
N PHE A 674 -20.07 14.06 22.01
CA PHE A 674 -20.73 13.03 22.82
C PHE A 674 -22.04 13.51 23.48
N GLY A 675 -22.58 14.64 23.09
CA GLY A 675 -23.71 15.27 23.78
C GLY A 675 -23.31 16.00 25.07
N GLY A 676 -24.20 16.82 25.60
CA GLY A 676 -23.94 17.61 26.81
C GLY A 676 -22.75 18.56 26.75
N GLY A 677 -22.36 19.00 25.56
CA GLY A 677 -21.21 19.89 25.33
C GLY A 677 -19.85 19.21 25.40
N ARG A 678 -19.79 17.88 25.60
CA ARG A 678 -18.53 17.12 25.61
C ARG A 678 -18.04 16.87 24.19
N GLN A 679 -16.75 17.04 23.97
CA GLN A 679 -16.12 16.74 22.70
C GLN A 679 -14.68 16.25 22.89
N PHE A 680 -14.23 15.45 21.94
CA PHE A 680 -12.84 15.05 21.83
C PHE A 680 -12.32 15.41 20.43
N ILE A 681 -11.19 16.09 20.37
CA ILE A 681 -10.56 16.54 19.12
C ILE A 681 -9.22 15.82 18.98
N SER A 682 -9.03 15.17 17.86
CA SER A 682 -7.78 14.53 17.46
C SER A 682 -7.26 15.07 16.13
N GLY A 683 -6.07 14.61 15.69
CA GLY A 683 -5.43 15.12 14.47
C GLY A 683 -4.77 16.49 14.62
N ASN A 684 -4.92 17.13 15.77
CA ASN A 684 -4.26 18.40 16.08
C ASN A 684 -2.77 18.19 16.41
N ARG A 685 -1.92 19.00 15.79
CA ARG A 685 -0.47 19.00 16.07
C ARG A 685 -0.07 20.03 17.13
N CYS A 686 -1.00 20.77 17.65
CA CYS A 686 -0.81 21.75 18.73
C CYS A 686 -2.15 22.08 19.38
N GLU A 687 -2.10 22.74 20.56
CA GLU A 687 -3.26 23.09 21.38
C GLU A 687 -4.25 24.06 20.68
N ARG A 688 -3.81 24.82 19.68
CA ARG A 688 -4.69 25.71 18.89
C ARG A 688 -5.80 24.91 18.17
N GLY A 689 -5.47 23.69 17.72
CA GLY A 689 -6.47 22.81 17.14
C GLY A 689 -7.55 22.34 18.11
N LEU A 690 -7.28 22.39 19.42
CA LEU A 690 -8.24 22.02 20.46
C LEU A 690 -9.21 23.16 20.84
N GLY A 691 -9.10 24.33 20.21
CA GLY A 691 -9.90 25.49 20.58
C GLY A 691 -9.58 26.07 21.96
N LYS A 692 -8.46 25.63 22.57
CA LYS A 692 -7.98 26.20 23.84
C LYS A 692 -7.20 27.46 23.52
N GLU A 693 -7.84 28.61 23.61
CA GLU A 693 -7.15 29.87 23.63
C GLU A 693 -6.38 29.97 24.96
N LYS A 694 -5.09 29.76 24.91
CA LYS A 694 -4.22 30.22 26.01
C LYS A 694 -4.06 31.71 25.82
N SER A 695 -4.39 32.50 26.85
CA SER A 695 -3.96 33.87 27.02
C SER A 695 -2.44 33.93 27.24
N ARG A 696 -1.67 33.46 26.31
CA ARG A 696 -0.23 33.68 26.23
C ARG A 696 -0.04 35.01 25.46
N LYS A 697 0.83 35.87 26.00
CA LYS A 697 1.47 36.94 25.22
C LYS A 697 1.76 36.33 23.84
N GLU A 698 1.25 36.92 22.76
CA GLU A 698 1.54 36.47 21.41
C GLU A 698 3.06 36.46 21.24
N ILE A 699 3.63 35.28 21.30
CA ILE A 699 5.03 35.11 20.95
C ILE A 699 5.06 35.22 19.41
N PRO A 700 5.90 36.14 18.86
CA PRO A 700 6.01 36.29 17.43
C PRO A 700 6.35 34.96 16.76
N ASN A 701 5.60 34.62 15.71
CA ASN A 701 5.91 33.44 14.90
C ASN A 701 7.10 33.76 13.98
N LEU A 702 8.29 33.43 14.43
CA LEU A 702 9.52 33.70 13.67
C LEU A 702 9.58 32.94 12.35
N PHE A 703 8.85 31.81 12.24
CA PHE A 703 8.77 31.10 10.97
C PHE A 703 7.97 31.90 9.93
N ASP A 704 6.80 32.40 10.29
CA ASP A 704 6.01 33.27 9.41
C ASP A 704 6.76 34.56 9.08
N TYR A 705 7.42 35.17 10.08
CA TYR A 705 8.29 36.34 9.88
C TYR A 705 9.39 36.02 8.85
N LYS A 706 10.15 34.90 9.04
CA LYS A 706 11.18 34.49 8.07
C LYS A 706 10.58 34.30 6.68
N TYR A 707 9.44 33.60 6.57
CA TYR A 707 8.80 33.31 5.31
C TYR A 707 8.44 34.59 4.53
N HIS A 708 7.80 35.55 5.21
CA HIS A 708 7.47 36.84 4.64
C HIS A 708 8.72 37.65 4.28
N ARG A 709 9.71 37.65 5.16
CA ARG A 709 10.98 38.32 4.92
C ARG A 709 11.73 37.77 3.70
N MET A 710 11.56 36.50 3.39
CA MET A 710 12.19 35.85 2.24
C MET A 710 11.45 36.09 0.94
N PHE A 711 10.14 36.23 0.94
CA PHE A 711 9.37 36.16 -0.29
C PHE A 711 8.53 37.42 -0.62
N ASP A 712 8.32 38.34 0.31
CA ASP A 712 7.51 39.53 0.09
C ASP A 712 8.33 40.67 -0.52
N TYR A 713 8.63 40.55 -1.81
CA TYR A 713 9.29 41.55 -2.63
C TYR A 713 8.36 41.98 -3.74
N GLU A 714 8.20 43.33 -3.87
CA GLU A 714 7.38 43.92 -4.93
C GLU A 714 8.11 43.85 -6.28
N PRO A 715 7.57 43.08 -7.24
CA PRO A 715 8.13 43.02 -8.59
C PRO A 715 7.88 44.35 -9.37
N LEU A 716 8.65 44.60 -10.39
CA LEU A 716 8.35 45.66 -11.35
C LEU A 716 7.02 45.35 -12.05
N THR A 717 6.31 46.44 -12.44
CA THR A 717 5.14 46.33 -13.33
C THR A 717 5.61 46.04 -14.78
N GLU A 718 4.73 45.65 -15.66
CA GLU A 718 5.12 45.29 -17.04
C GLU A 718 5.76 46.46 -17.81
N ASP A 719 5.23 47.66 -17.58
CA ASP A 719 5.70 48.93 -18.13
C ASP A 719 7.05 49.37 -17.55
N GLN A 720 7.39 48.97 -16.36
CA GLN A 720 8.67 49.26 -15.71
C GLN A 720 9.75 48.21 -15.99
N ALA A 721 9.46 47.17 -16.76
CA ALA A 721 10.34 46.05 -16.99
C ALA A 721 10.82 45.97 -18.46
N PRO A 722 11.77 46.84 -18.90
CA PRO A 722 12.23 46.89 -20.28
C PRO A 722 12.85 45.61 -20.78
N HIS A 723 13.33 44.75 -19.87
CA HIS A 723 13.96 43.48 -20.24
C HIS A 723 12.97 42.28 -20.15
N GLY A 724 11.70 42.54 -19.84
CA GLY A 724 10.63 41.53 -19.80
C GLY A 724 10.46 40.82 -18.47
N THR A 725 9.88 39.62 -18.52
CA THR A 725 9.46 38.87 -17.33
C THR A 725 10.27 37.59 -17.17
N ILE A 726 10.77 37.35 -15.96
CA ILE A 726 11.48 36.12 -15.58
C ILE A 726 10.72 35.39 -14.43
N GLY A 727 10.51 34.09 -14.61
CA GLY A 727 9.90 33.25 -13.59
C GLY A 727 10.93 32.67 -12.64
N ILE A 728 10.61 32.62 -11.36
CA ILE A 728 11.47 32.03 -10.33
C ILE A 728 10.63 30.96 -9.59
N PRO A 729 11.03 29.69 -9.61
CA PRO A 729 10.36 28.65 -8.84
C PRO A 729 10.69 28.81 -7.34
N ARG A 730 9.67 28.79 -6.49
CA ARG A 730 9.79 28.89 -5.02
C ARG A 730 10.18 27.54 -4.44
N VAL A 731 11.41 27.13 -4.60
CA VAL A 731 11.89 25.78 -4.26
C VAL A 731 13.31 25.79 -3.69
N LEU A 732 13.63 24.78 -2.91
CA LEU A 732 14.97 24.48 -2.39
C LEU A 732 15.68 25.75 -1.87
N ASN A 733 16.87 26.07 -2.36
CA ASN A 733 17.65 27.22 -1.87
C ASN A 733 17.04 28.60 -2.20
N MET A 734 15.93 28.68 -2.96
CA MET A 734 15.19 29.92 -3.06
C MET A 734 14.59 30.34 -1.71
N TYR A 735 14.40 29.42 -0.76
CA TYR A 735 14.01 29.74 0.62
C TYR A 735 15.11 30.46 1.43
N GLU A 736 16.33 30.58 0.88
CA GLU A 736 17.42 31.38 1.46
C GLU A 736 17.87 32.49 0.50
N ASN A 737 17.90 32.26 -0.80
CA ASN A 737 18.56 33.11 -1.78
C ASN A 737 17.60 34.02 -2.57
N TYR A 738 16.27 33.87 -2.43
CA TYR A 738 15.30 34.67 -3.19
C TYR A 738 15.45 36.19 -2.98
N PRO A 739 15.72 36.74 -1.77
CA PRO A 739 15.90 38.17 -1.58
C PRO A 739 16.97 38.76 -2.49
N PHE A 740 18.10 38.09 -2.62
CA PHE A 740 19.19 38.51 -3.52
C PHE A 740 18.72 38.53 -4.98
N TRP A 741 18.09 37.46 -5.45
CA TRP A 741 17.64 37.34 -6.84
C TRP A 741 16.49 38.28 -7.16
N ALA A 742 15.58 38.56 -6.25
CA ALA A 742 14.49 39.50 -6.43
C ALA A 742 15.02 40.92 -6.68
N VAL A 743 15.96 41.37 -5.85
CA VAL A 743 16.59 42.67 -5.99
C VAL A 743 17.49 42.72 -7.26
N PHE A 744 18.30 41.69 -7.49
CA PHE A 744 19.18 41.63 -8.67
C PHE A 744 18.42 41.79 -9.98
N PHE A 745 17.36 41.00 -10.17
CA PHE A 745 16.57 41.07 -11.38
C PHE A 745 15.76 42.38 -11.49
N LYS A 746 15.33 42.92 -10.38
CA LYS A 746 14.64 44.23 -10.32
C LYS A 746 15.58 45.34 -10.79
N GLU A 747 16.81 45.37 -10.28
CA GLU A 747 17.82 46.39 -10.69
C GLU A 747 18.28 46.23 -12.16
N LEU A 748 18.20 44.98 -12.67
CA LEU A 748 18.43 44.73 -14.10
C LEU A 748 17.19 45.02 -14.97
N GLY A 749 16.11 45.56 -14.45
CA GLY A 749 14.91 45.91 -15.22
C GLY A 749 14.06 44.72 -15.64
N PHE A 750 14.13 43.60 -14.95
CA PHE A 750 13.23 42.43 -15.15
C PHE A 750 12.08 42.42 -14.13
N ARG A 751 10.90 42.14 -14.60
CA ARG A 751 9.78 41.77 -13.75
C ARG A 751 9.94 40.31 -13.29
N THR A 752 10.02 40.05 -11.98
CA THR A 752 10.08 38.71 -11.42
C THR A 752 8.66 38.16 -11.15
N VAL A 753 8.41 36.94 -11.56
CA VAL A 753 7.19 36.17 -11.21
C VAL A 753 7.59 34.98 -10.38
N LEU A 754 7.31 35.05 -9.09
CA LEU A 754 7.55 33.94 -8.16
C LEU A 754 6.38 32.95 -8.24
N SER A 755 6.69 31.65 -8.31
CA SER A 755 5.64 30.61 -8.22
C SER A 755 4.97 30.62 -6.84
N PRO A 756 3.71 30.17 -6.72
CA PRO A 756 2.96 30.24 -5.46
C PRO A 756 3.59 29.35 -4.37
N GLN A 757 3.02 29.42 -3.17
CA GLN A 757 3.39 28.52 -2.08
C GLN A 757 3.17 27.05 -2.47
N SER A 758 4.06 26.17 -2.02
CA SER A 758 3.98 24.73 -2.26
C SER A 758 2.68 24.15 -1.70
N THR A 759 1.96 23.44 -2.55
CA THR A 759 0.73 22.74 -2.19
C THR A 759 0.68 21.39 -2.92
N ARG A 760 -0.23 20.51 -2.50
CA ARG A 760 -0.46 19.26 -3.22
C ARG A 760 -0.84 19.49 -4.69
N LYS A 761 -1.63 20.51 -4.99
CA LYS A 761 -1.99 20.89 -6.38
C LYS A 761 -0.74 21.25 -7.22
N ILE A 762 0.21 21.94 -6.61
CA ILE A 762 1.49 22.24 -7.28
C ILE A 762 2.26 20.95 -7.55
N TYR A 763 2.37 20.05 -6.59
CA TYR A 763 3.02 18.75 -6.81
C TYR A 763 2.39 17.96 -7.97
N GLU A 764 1.06 17.88 -8.00
CA GLU A 764 0.31 17.15 -9.04
C GLU A 764 0.53 17.72 -10.44
N LEU A 765 0.77 19.04 -10.58
CA LEU A 765 1.10 19.66 -11.86
C LEU A 765 2.42 19.17 -12.49
N GLY A 766 3.33 18.66 -11.70
CA GLY A 766 4.67 18.24 -12.14
C GLY A 766 4.89 16.73 -12.11
N ILE A 767 3.94 15.94 -11.62
CA ILE A 767 4.14 14.50 -11.30
C ILE A 767 4.68 13.69 -12.49
N GLU A 768 4.24 13.97 -13.71
CA GLU A 768 4.65 13.26 -14.91
C GLU A 768 6.12 13.47 -15.30
N SER A 769 6.71 14.58 -14.86
CA SER A 769 8.08 14.94 -15.22
C SER A 769 9.11 14.52 -14.18
N ILE A 770 8.69 13.98 -13.05
CA ILE A 770 9.56 13.46 -11.99
C ILE A 770 10.35 12.27 -12.53
N PRO A 771 11.70 12.31 -12.54
CA PRO A 771 12.50 11.27 -13.19
C PRO A 771 12.67 10.00 -12.36
N SER A 772 12.48 10.06 -11.03
CA SER A 772 12.65 8.93 -10.14
C SER A 772 11.76 9.03 -8.90
N GLU A 773 11.23 7.89 -8.48
CA GLU A 773 10.47 7.81 -7.22
C GLU A 773 11.34 7.98 -5.97
N SER A 774 12.63 7.67 -6.07
CA SER A 774 13.59 7.75 -4.95
C SER A 774 14.04 9.17 -4.62
N GLU A 775 13.67 10.17 -5.43
CA GLU A 775 13.99 11.58 -5.15
C GLU A 775 13.25 12.07 -3.90
N CYS A 776 13.90 12.98 -3.18
CA CYS A 776 13.26 13.60 -2.01
C CYS A 776 12.07 14.48 -2.41
N TYR A 777 11.08 14.61 -1.54
CA TYR A 777 9.86 15.37 -1.83
C TYR A 777 10.12 16.84 -2.21
N PRO A 778 11.04 17.57 -1.55
CA PRO A 778 11.41 18.93 -1.99
C PRO A 778 11.92 19.02 -3.42
N ALA A 779 12.64 18.01 -3.91
CA ALA A 779 13.07 17.95 -5.30
C ALA A 779 11.90 17.63 -6.24
N LYS A 780 11.03 16.69 -5.88
CA LYS A 780 9.84 16.34 -6.67
C LYS A 780 8.94 17.53 -6.93
N ILE A 781 8.71 18.38 -5.92
CA ILE A 781 7.79 19.52 -6.05
C ILE A 781 8.32 20.62 -6.97
N VAL A 782 9.63 20.67 -7.25
CA VAL A 782 10.25 21.57 -8.23
C VAL A 782 9.55 21.49 -9.57
N HIS A 783 9.25 20.28 -10.02
CA HIS A 783 8.57 20.02 -11.28
C HIS A 783 7.22 20.71 -11.38
N GLY A 784 6.47 20.72 -10.30
CA GLY A 784 5.17 21.40 -10.21
C GLY A 784 5.29 22.91 -10.30
N HIS A 785 6.26 23.51 -9.61
CA HIS A 785 6.51 24.95 -9.65
C HIS A 785 6.93 25.43 -11.04
N ILE A 786 7.79 24.68 -11.72
CA ILE A 786 8.19 24.98 -13.10
C ILE A 786 6.98 24.83 -14.04
N SER A 787 6.20 23.75 -13.90
CA SER A 787 4.99 23.53 -14.69
C SER A 787 3.96 24.67 -14.50
N TRP A 788 3.83 25.17 -13.28
CA TRP A 788 2.95 26.31 -12.98
C TRP A 788 3.42 27.57 -13.72
N LEU A 789 4.70 27.93 -13.63
CA LEU A 789 5.27 29.08 -14.34
C LEU A 789 5.05 29.00 -15.85
N ILE A 790 5.25 27.82 -16.43
CA ILE A 790 5.01 27.58 -17.85
C ILE A 790 3.53 27.79 -18.21
N ARG A 791 2.60 27.32 -17.39
CA ARG A 791 1.14 27.51 -17.59
C ARG A 791 0.71 28.98 -17.46
N GLN A 792 1.47 29.79 -16.71
CA GLN A 792 1.26 31.26 -16.68
C GLN A 792 1.81 31.97 -17.93
N GLY A 793 2.34 31.22 -18.90
CA GLY A 793 2.89 31.81 -20.14
C GLY A 793 4.30 32.39 -19.97
N ILE A 794 4.96 32.13 -18.83
CA ILE A 794 6.32 32.61 -18.59
C ILE A 794 7.28 31.92 -19.56
N LYS A 795 8.04 32.71 -20.35
CA LYS A 795 8.95 32.20 -21.37
C LYS A 795 10.36 31.93 -20.83
N GLU A 796 10.76 32.68 -19.83
CA GLU A 796 12.09 32.62 -19.24
C GLU A 796 11.97 32.26 -17.74
N ILE A 797 12.67 31.20 -17.31
CA ILE A 797 12.66 30.71 -15.95
C ILE A 797 14.09 30.65 -15.45
N PHE A 798 14.33 31.30 -14.32
CA PHE A 798 15.61 31.28 -13.64
C PHE A 798 15.55 30.28 -12.49
N TYR A 799 16.43 29.28 -12.54
CA TYR A 799 16.60 28.29 -11.49
C TYR A 799 18.07 27.88 -11.42
N PRO A 800 18.85 28.45 -10.48
CA PRO A 800 20.29 28.24 -10.41
C PRO A 800 20.66 26.89 -9.79
N CYS A 801 21.78 26.34 -10.23
CA CYS A 801 22.50 25.27 -9.54
C CYS A 801 23.45 25.90 -8.52
N ILE A 802 23.34 25.54 -7.25
CA ILE A 802 24.14 26.13 -6.18
C ILE A 802 24.93 25.01 -5.50
N PRO A 803 26.21 24.79 -5.87
CA PRO A 803 27.00 23.69 -5.33
C PRO A 803 27.42 23.90 -3.86
N TYR A 804 27.65 25.15 -3.45
CA TYR A 804 28.03 25.50 -2.08
C TYR A 804 27.52 26.87 -1.69
N GLU A 805 27.33 27.10 -0.41
CA GLU A 805 27.02 28.40 0.16
C GLU A 805 28.30 29.08 0.72
N ARG A 806 28.18 30.37 1.02
CA ARG A 806 29.24 31.08 1.72
C ARG A 806 29.46 30.42 3.09
N ASN A 807 30.74 30.20 3.44
CA ASN A 807 31.08 29.71 4.77
C ASN A 807 30.99 30.87 5.78
N GLU A 808 29.81 31.00 6.43
CA GLU A 808 29.58 32.05 7.45
C GLU A 808 29.98 31.58 8.86
N THR A 809 30.20 30.28 9.04
CA THR A 809 30.59 29.64 10.30
C THR A 809 31.82 28.80 10.04
N PRO A 810 33.04 29.39 10.21
CA PRO A 810 34.28 28.71 9.87
C PRO A 810 34.50 27.35 10.55
N GLU A 811 33.90 27.18 11.76
CA GLU A 811 33.96 25.94 12.52
C GLU A 811 33.08 24.85 11.98
N ALA A 812 32.14 25.17 11.08
CA ALA A 812 31.27 24.16 10.45
C ALA A 812 32.09 23.27 9.53
N GLY A 813 31.85 21.96 9.62
CA GLY A 813 32.60 20.96 8.87
C GLY A 813 32.29 20.92 7.37
N ASN A 814 31.19 21.56 6.92
CA ASN A 814 30.76 21.52 5.53
C ASN A 814 29.85 22.71 5.18
N HIS A 815 30.05 23.24 3.98
CA HIS A 815 29.23 24.29 3.37
C HIS A 815 28.74 23.94 1.95
N TYR A 816 28.86 22.67 1.54
CA TYR A 816 28.36 22.17 0.28
C TYR A 816 26.88 21.84 0.38
N ASN A 817 26.14 22.16 -0.66
CA ASN A 817 24.75 21.82 -0.79
C ASN A 817 24.55 20.35 -1.14
N CYS A 818 23.36 19.83 -0.84
CA CYS A 818 23.00 18.46 -1.23
C CYS A 818 22.95 18.32 -2.77
N PRO A 819 23.08 17.10 -3.34
CA PRO A 819 23.05 16.86 -4.78
C PRO A 819 21.84 17.47 -5.50
N MET A 820 20.68 17.51 -4.81
CA MET A 820 19.46 18.08 -5.38
C MET A 820 19.55 19.59 -5.60
N VAL A 821 20.15 20.31 -4.69
CA VAL A 821 20.39 21.75 -4.84
C VAL A 821 21.50 22.02 -5.88
N THR A 822 22.53 21.18 -5.85
CA THR A 822 23.71 21.33 -6.71
C THR A 822 23.40 21.15 -8.20
N SER A 823 22.56 20.19 -8.57
CA SER A 823 22.43 19.76 -9.98
C SER A 823 21.01 19.62 -10.50
N TYR A 824 20.00 19.62 -9.62
CA TYR A 824 18.64 19.24 -9.98
C TYR A 824 17.96 20.23 -10.92
N ALA A 825 18.38 21.49 -10.93
CA ALA A 825 17.89 22.48 -11.90
C ALA A 825 18.08 22.00 -13.34
N VAL A 826 19.23 21.39 -13.65
CA VAL A 826 19.51 20.82 -14.98
C VAL A 826 18.57 19.65 -15.29
N VAL A 827 18.39 18.75 -14.33
CA VAL A 827 17.51 17.57 -14.49
C VAL A 827 16.06 18.02 -14.73
N ALA A 828 15.55 18.91 -13.88
CA ALA A 828 14.17 19.38 -13.97
C ALA A 828 13.89 20.08 -15.32
N LEU A 829 14.84 20.92 -15.79
CA LEU A 829 14.69 21.65 -17.04
C LEU A 829 14.79 20.74 -18.26
N LEU A 830 15.69 19.76 -18.28
CA LEU A 830 15.79 18.77 -19.35
C LEU A 830 14.52 17.95 -19.49
N LYS A 831 13.94 17.51 -18.38
CA LYS A 831 12.69 16.74 -18.37
C LYS A 831 11.50 17.60 -18.80
N GLN A 832 11.38 18.82 -18.31
CA GLN A 832 10.31 19.75 -18.69
C GLN A 832 10.40 20.13 -20.18
N ARG A 833 11.61 20.36 -20.70
CA ARG A 833 11.81 20.63 -22.13
C ARG A 833 11.33 19.46 -22.98
N HIS A 834 11.56 18.24 -22.58
CA HIS A 834 11.08 17.04 -23.28
C HIS A 834 9.55 16.97 -23.30
N CYS A 835 8.88 17.35 -22.20
CA CYS A 835 7.43 17.42 -22.09
C CYS A 835 6.82 18.55 -22.96
N LEU A 836 7.50 19.68 -23.11
CA LEU A 836 7.00 20.87 -23.82
C LEU A 836 7.24 20.83 -25.35
N LEU A 837 8.33 20.27 -25.82
CA LEU A 837 8.67 20.24 -27.25
C LEU A 837 7.67 19.45 -28.11
N ARG A 838 6.85 18.59 -27.49
CA ARG A 838 5.77 17.86 -28.16
C ARG A 838 4.44 18.63 -28.22
N LYS A 839 4.19 19.63 -27.39
CA LYS A 839 2.91 20.36 -27.34
C LYS A 839 2.81 21.61 -28.23
N SER A 840 3.94 22.19 -28.70
CA SER A 840 3.89 23.37 -29.56
C SER A 840 5.25 23.68 -30.18
N LEU A 841 5.29 23.78 -31.51
CA LEU A 841 6.42 24.23 -32.29
C LEU A 841 6.80 25.73 -32.10
N LYS A 842 6.16 26.43 -31.17
CA LYS A 842 6.38 27.88 -30.91
C LYS A 842 7.08 28.23 -29.59
N ALA A 843 7.40 27.27 -28.72
CA ALA A 843 8.17 27.52 -27.48
C ALA A 843 9.68 27.57 -27.82
N LYS A 844 10.10 28.53 -28.64
CA LYS A 844 11.51 28.83 -28.89
C LYS A 844 12.03 29.73 -27.76
N ARG A 845 12.99 29.21 -27.01
CA ARG A 845 13.81 29.80 -25.96
C ARG A 845 13.27 29.63 -24.53
N LEU A 846 13.43 28.46 -23.97
CA LEU A 846 13.64 28.28 -22.53
C LEU A 846 15.16 28.59 -22.33
N LEU A 847 15.49 29.82 -21.93
CA LEU A 847 16.90 30.19 -21.71
C LEU A 847 17.31 29.70 -20.34
N LEU A 848 18.05 28.59 -20.32
CA LEU A 848 18.81 28.16 -19.19
C LEU A 848 20.01 29.10 -19.05
N MET A 849 19.97 30.07 -18.16
CA MET A 849 21.20 30.73 -17.73
C MET A 849 21.90 29.76 -16.74
N LEU A 850 22.62 28.82 -17.36
CA LEU A 850 23.39 27.82 -16.64
C LEU A 850 24.75 28.45 -16.23
N MET A 851 25.06 28.30 -14.95
CA MET A 851 26.39 28.13 -14.32
C MET A 851 27.62 28.96 -14.79
N VAL A 852 27.56 29.85 -15.75
CA VAL A 852 28.74 30.60 -16.16
C VAL A 852 28.99 31.85 -15.29
N PHE A 853 28.01 32.26 -14.46
CA PHE A 853 28.07 33.54 -13.76
C PHE A 853 28.72 33.52 -12.37
N LEU A 854 28.81 32.40 -11.70
CA LEU A 854 29.43 32.39 -10.35
C LEU A 854 30.96 32.63 -10.40
N THR A 855 31.60 32.27 -11.50
CA THR A 855 33.04 32.59 -11.72
C THR A 855 33.23 34.05 -12.09
N VAL A 856 32.33 34.68 -12.82
CA VAL A 856 32.39 36.06 -13.27
C VAL A 856 31.99 37.06 -12.18
N ILE A 857 30.97 36.75 -11.38
CA ILE A 857 30.59 37.59 -10.20
C ILE A 857 31.69 37.56 -9.15
N ARG A 858 32.43 36.46 -9.00
CA ARG A 858 33.64 36.44 -8.13
C ARG A 858 34.75 37.41 -8.58
N GLN A 859 34.80 37.82 -9.84
CA GLN A 859 35.73 38.79 -10.37
C GLN A 859 35.22 40.22 -10.37
N ILE A 860 33.93 40.47 -10.16
CA ILE A 860 33.31 41.81 -10.16
C ILE A 860 33.02 42.34 -8.77
N VAL A 861 32.90 41.47 -7.77
CA VAL A 861 32.55 41.83 -6.34
C VAL A 861 33.76 41.81 -5.43
N PHE A 862 34.98 41.53 -5.93
CA PHE A 862 36.25 41.72 -5.19
C PHE A 862 37.14 42.73 -5.87
#